data_fdd65da08995cbeceaefa1cee1ce864c
#
_entry.id   fdd65da08995cbeceaefa1cee1ce864c
#
_cell.length_a   1.000
_cell.length_b   1.000
_cell.length_c   1.000
_cell.angle_alpha   90.00
_cell.angle_beta   90.00
_cell.angle_gamma   90.00
#
_symmetry.space_group_name_H-M   'P 1'
#
loop_
_entity.id
_entity.type
_entity.pdbx_description
1 polymer ?
#
loop_
_entity_poly.entity_id
_entity_poly.type
_entity_poly.pdbx_seq_one_letter_code
_entity_poly.pdbx_strand_id
1 'polypeptide(L)'
;MNQRNTIITVRLLAAIAIGLSSAIAAKPEQAAAVPLTEAGQKLEAKYAAMLKALEEEIATALPKIEGAQQAAFLKAYEAEAAATTADRNAMHAQNKSKDKAEAAKAGASAKEALARALANAQAPAQAVLAQLNPFLTSDKLDAQLVKLVVLAEATPRGLAEFAQQGKEQEALLEKLLADADLMKQMVVAAGASGGKYGQAMQIFTDIQKASSRGKDDILQRFALGTSLEHAVPVVQRNAVARTDAPTTVDPVKRYLHYEKAYLAGELDPGFKDLSVWDCRFVGNGDEPDEMLAWGREMLRNYHPDHIQTADYRWRYVEAVKTDVKYGSQDQKNDLPTLGFYQNIINTGGVCGRRAFFGRFILRSFGIPTLARPQPGHATLVHWTPAGWVINLGASWGWGTVVGEADTDFLAMTQARMAEAAYPEVLRAQWAGTALGEKKAAGFGAAATGFWNGVALYRQRAIIEKAKAVTLAAVGTDIGEANESKEKEVVKSVTVSEADKKIVAGPDGVITIPAVACSKPTDSTPKIRFMKSYLGGMQMHYSRMGNAEPFEYTFDVSAAGKYSLSVRVATVSPDQRLLVFANEAKEPIDIAAPYTIGKWDKTPPVEVALVKGKNVLRFTRNEPVKGLAIKDFTLTPVK
;
A
#
# COMPACT_ATOMS: atom_id res chain seq x y z
N MET A 1 -70.02 -6.79 22.93
CA MET A 1 -68.76 -6.81 23.69
C MET A 1 -67.80 -7.75 22.97
N ASN A 2 -66.97 -7.22 22.13
CA ASN A 2 -65.87 -7.95 21.49
C ASN A 2 -64.76 -6.98 21.20
N GLN A 3 -63.71 -7.00 22.00
CA GLN A 3 -62.48 -6.26 21.77
C GLN A 3 -61.66 -6.95 20.68
N ARG A 4 -61.39 -6.30 19.59
CA ARG A 4 -60.43 -6.72 18.57
C ARG A 4 -59.06 -6.19 18.99
N ASN A 5 -58.15 -7.10 19.35
CA ASN A 5 -56.73 -6.81 19.54
C ASN A 5 -56.08 -6.59 18.17
N THR A 6 -55.66 -5.38 17.93
CA THR A 6 -54.82 -5.01 16.76
C THR A 6 -53.37 -5.24 17.13
N ILE A 7 -52.77 -6.32 16.60
CA ILE A 7 -51.33 -6.58 16.72
C ILE A 7 -50.62 -5.64 15.74
N ILE A 8 -49.95 -4.63 16.26
CA ILE A 8 -49.03 -3.80 15.52
C ILE A 8 -47.71 -4.54 15.43
N THR A 9 -47.42 -5.10 14.24
CA THR A 9 -46.11 -5.69 13.92
C THR A 9 -45.12 -4.56 13.69
N VAL A 10 -44.38 -4.19 14.72
CA VAL A 10 -43.19 -3.31 14.58
C VAL A 10 -42.11 -4.12 13.88
N ARG A 11 -41.93 -3.87 12.60
CA ARG A 11 -40.73 -4.32 11.88
C ARG A 11 -39.54 -3.52 12.38
N LEU A 12 -38.77 -4.10 13.26
CA LEU A 12 -37.46 -3.62 13.67
C LEU A 12 -36.54 -3.74 12.46
N LEU A 13 -36.34 -2.66 11.71
CA LEU A 13 -35.23 -2.51 10.79
C LEU A 13 -33.96 -2.44 11.66
N ALA A 14 -33.33 -3.58 11.89
CA ALA A 14 -31.96 -3.63 12.38
C ALA A 14 -31.08 -3.00 11.30
N ALA A 15 -30.83 -1.69 11.42
CA ALA A 15 -29.71 -1.07 10.75
C ALA A 15 -28.46 -1.75 11.31
N ILE A 16 -27.90 -2.70 10.54
CA ILE A 16 -26.57 -3.20 10.75
C ILE A 16 -25.65 -2.00 10.47
N ALA A 17 -25.36 -1.23 11.52
CA ALA A 17 -24.21 -0.36 11.54
C ALA A 17 -23.00 -1.29 11.39
N ILE A 18 -22.60 -1.54 10.14
CA ILE A 18 -21.27 -2.06 9.82
C ILE A 18 -20.34 -0.99 10.37
N GLY A 19 -19.80 -1.25 11.56
CA GLY A 19 -18.71 -0.50 12.12
C GLY A 19 -17.53 -0.58 11.17
N LEU A 20 -17.56 0.22 10.11
CA LEU A 20 -16.37 0.72 9.45
C LEU A 20 -15.63 1.52 10.52
N SER A 21 -14.89 0.83 11.38
CA SER A 21 -13.68 1.40 11.93
C SER A 21 -12.77 1.65 10.71
N SER A 22 -13.13 2.67 9.90
CA SER A 22 -12.10 3.49 9.33
C SER A 22 -11.23 3.80 10.53
N ALA A 23 -10.02 3.25 10.57
CA ALA A 23 -8.95 3.94 11.24
C ALA A 23 -8.71 5.24 10.45
N ILE A 24 -9.66 6.16 10.54
CA ILE A 24 -9.36 7.56 10.73
C ILE A 24 -8.53 7.45 12.00
N ALA A 25 -7.21 7.65 11.87
CA ALA A 25 -6.36 7.88 13.02
C ALA A 25 -7.18 8.78 13.93
N ALA A 26 -7.59 8.27 15.09
CA ALA A 26 -8.28 9.08 16.06
C ALA A 26 -7.45 10.36 16.10
N LYS A 27 -8.08 11.53 15.83
CA LYS A 27 -7.35 12.79 15.97
C LYS A 27 -6.64 12.64 17.28
N PRO A 28 -5.29 12.68 17.31
CA PRO A 28 -4.59 12.54 18.56
C PRO A 28 -5.22 13.58 19.47
N GLU A 29 -5.71 13.11 20.61
CA GLU A 29 -6.18 13.97 21.67
C GLU A 29 -5.14 15.06 21.77
N GLN A 30 -5.52 16.31 21.57
CA GLN A 30 -4.55 17.40 21.53
C GLN A 30 -3.84 17.37 22.88
N ALA A 31 -2.63 16.79 22.90
CA ALA A 31 -1.83 16.73 24.11
C ALA A 31 -1.78 18.14 24.67
N ALA A 32 -2.13 18.30 25.93
CA ALA A 32 -2.18 19.61 26.58
C ALA A 32 -0.86 20.33 26.28
N ALA A 33 -0.96 21.57 25.77
CA ALA A 33 0.21 22.35 25.38
C ALA A 33 1.22 22.37 26.53
N VAL A 34 2.45 21.90 26.27
CA VAL A 34 3.50 21.90 27.28
C VAL A 34 3.80 23.35 27.68
N PRO A 35 3.77 23.71 28.97
CA PRO A 35 4.08 25.05 29.38
C PRO A 35 5.53 25.43 28.96
N LEU A 36 5.70 26.62 28.38
CA LEU A 36 7.04 27.11 28.07
C LEU A 36 7.70 27.65 29.31
N THR A 37 8.98 27.28 29.48
CA THR A 37 9.89 27.92 30.39
C THR A 37 10.20 29.36 29.93
N GLU A 38 10.85 30.18 30.75
CA GLU A 38 11.33 31.50 30.33
C GLU A 38 12.25 31.43 29.11
N ALA A 39 13.13 30.42 29.06
CA ALA A 39 13.96 30.16 27.89
C ALA A 39 13.10 29.75 26.65
N GLY A 40 12.08 28.91 26.84
CA GLY A 40 11.15 28.55 25.81
C GLY A 40 10.38 29.74 25.24
N GLN A 41 9.93 30.69 26.07
CA GLN A 41 9.27 31.92 25.64
C GLN A 41 10.19 32.81 24.79
N LYS A 42 11.48 32.90 25.14
CA LYS A 42 12.50 33.61 24.35
C LYS A 42 12.71 32.95 22.98
N LEU A 43 12.72 31.62 22.94
CA LEU A 43 12.80 30.87 21.68
C LEU A 43 11.55 31.07 20.82
N GLU A 44 10.35 31.02 21.39
CA GLU A 44 9.10 31.31 20.66
C GLU A 44 9.15 32.71 20.04
N ALA A 45 9.56 33.74 20.80
CA ALA A 45 9.70 35.09 20.28
C ALA A 45 10.75 35.19 19.16
N LYS A 46 11.89 34.46 19.28
CA LYS A 46 12.92 34.37 18.23
C LYS A 46 12.34 33.80 16.93
N TYR A 47 11.62 32.68 17.01
CA TYR A 47 11.05 32.04 15.81
C TYR A 47 9.89 32.86 15.21
N ALA A 48 9.05 33.50 16.04
CA ALA A 48 8.00 34.39 15.58
C ALA A 48 8.55 35.63 14.83
N ALA A 49 9.61 36.25 15.36
CA ALA A 49 10.28 37.33 14.67
C ALA A 49 10.90 36.91 13.35
N MET A 50 11.50 35.71 13.30
CA MET A 50 12.06 35.15 12.06
C MET A 50 10.99 34.89 11.01
N LEU A 51 9.84 34.30 11.39
CA LEU A 51 8.70 34.06 10.50
C LEU A 51 8.18 35.36 9.92
N LYS A 52 7.91 36.36 10.77
CA LYS A 52 7.42 37.66 10.34
C LYS A 52 8.38 38.37 9.38
N ALA A 53 9.69 38.35 9.65
CA ALA A 53 10.67 38.95 8.76
C ALA A 53 10.69 38.29 7.37
N LEU A 54 10.55 36.96 7.32
CA LEU A 54 10.47 36.23 6.04
C LEU A 54 9.15 36.50 5.30
N GLU A 55 8.02 36.62 6.00
CA GLU A 55 6.74 37.03 5.39
C GLU A 55 6.85 38.40 4.69
N GLU A 56 7.45 39.39 5.37
CA GLU A 56 7.64 40.74 4.82
C GLU A 56 8.63 40.75 3.62
N GLU A 57 9.74 40.02 3.74
CA GLU A 57 10.74 39.88 2.67
C GLU A 57 10.12 39.23 1.42
N ILE A 58 9.45 38.09 1.59
CA ILE A 58 8.84 37.34 0.49
C ILE A 58 7.70 38.13 -0.15
N ALA A 59 6.81 38.74 0.66
CA ALA A 59 5.70 39.55 0.14
C ALA A 59 6.21 40.71 -0.77
N THR A 60 7.40 41.26 -0.46
CA THR A 60 8.01 42.32 -1.25
C THR A 60 8.65 41.76 -2.53
N ALA A 61 9.21 40.55 -2.48
CA ALA A 61 9.91 39.90 -3.59
C ALA A 61 8.97 39.20 -4.60
N LEU A 62 7.75 38.87 -4.18
CA LEU A 62 6.77 38.21 -5.07
C LEU A 62 6.36 39.10 -6.24
N PRO A 63 6.16 38.52 -7.46
CA PRO A 63 5.72 39.27 -8.62
C PRO A 63 4.30 39.82 -8.41
N LYS A 64 4.09 41.07 -8.80
CA LYS A 64 2.79 41.74 -8.75
C LYS A 64 2.01 41.46 -10.03
N ILE A 65 0.74 41.12 -9.88
CA ILE A 65 -0.20 40.93 -10.98
C ILE A 65 -1.16 42.12 -11.01
N GLU A 66 -1.51 42.59 -12.19
CA GLU A 66 -2.51 43.66 -12.35
C GLU A 66 -3.85 43.23 -11.69
N GLY A 67 -4.47 44.15 -10.93
CA GLY A 67 -5.66 43.86 -10.16
C GLY A 67 -6.84 43.34 -10.99
N ALA A 68 -7.04 43.87 -12.22
CA ALA A 68 -8.10 43.39 -13.11
C ALA A 68 -7.83 41.95 -13.58
N GLN A 69 -6.58 41.63 -13.91
CA GLN A 69 -6.17 40.28 -14.33
C GLN A 69 -6.28 39.28 -13.17
N GLN A 70 -5.85 39.67 -11.98
CA GLN A 70 -6.01 38.86 -10.77
C GLN A 70 -7.48 38.57 -10.45
N ALA A 71 -8.34 39.58 -10.54
CA ALA A 71 -9.78 39.42 -10.30
C ALA A 71 -10.44 38.50 -11.35
N ALA A 72 -10.09 38.64 -12.64
CA ALA A 72 -10.59 37.76 -13.69
C ALA A 72 -10.16 36.29 -13.47
N PHE A 73 -8.91 36.07 -13.07
CA PHE A 73 -8.38 34.75 -12.73
C PHE A 73 -9.12 34.12 -11.53
N LEU A 74 -9.26 34.86 -10.43
CA LEU A 74 -9.95 34.37 -9.24
C LEU A 74 -11.40 33.99 -9.53
N LYS A 75 -12.12 34.84 -10.28
CA LYS A 75 -13.50 34.54 -10.70
C LYS A 75 -13.60 33.24 -11.50
N ALA A 76 -12.67 33.03 -12.41
CA ALA A 76 -12.61 31.80 -13.22
C ALA A 76 -12.27 30.57 -12.37
N TYR A 77 -11.30 30.70 -11.47
CA TYR A 77 -10.91 29.65 -10.53
C TYR A 77 -12.06 29.23 -9.60
N GLU A 78 -12.75 30.20 -8.99
CA GLU A 78 -13.89 29.95 -8.10
C GLU A 78 -15.06 29.27 -8.85
N ALA A 79 -15.33 29.70 -10.08
CA ALA A 79 -16.37 29.09 -10.92
C ALA A 79 -16.03 27.63 -11.26
N GLU A 80 -14.79 27.34 -11.58
CA GLU A 80 -14.33 25.98 -11.84
C GLU A 80 -14.37 25.10 -10.56
N ALA A 81 -13.94 25.63 -9.43
CA ALA A 81 -13.97 24.92 -8.15
C ALA A 81 -15.41 24.57 -7.75
N ALA A 82 -16.36 25.51 -7.92
CA ALA A 82 -17.78 25.27 -7.68
C ALA A 82 -18.35 24.19 -8.63
N ALA A 83 -18.03 24.26 -9.92
CA ALA A 83 -18.49 23.30 -10.91
C ALA A 83 -17.89 21.90 -10.67
N THR A 84 -16.61 21.79 -10.29
CA THR A 84 -15.97 20.53 -9.92
C THR A 84 -16.64 19.90 -8.69
N THR A 85 -16.96 20.70 -7.69
CA THR A 85 -17.68 20.25 -6.50
C THR A 85 -19.08 19.75 -6.86
N ALA A 86 -19.80 20.47 -7.72
CA ALA A 86 -21.13 20.10 -8.18
C ALA A 86 -21.11 18.77 -8.97
N ASP A 87 -20.15 18.58 -9.87
CA ASP A 87 -19.98 17.32 -10.63
C ASP A 87 -19.69 16.12 -9.72
N ARG A 88 -18.78 16.28 -8.74
CA ARG A 88 -18.50 15.25 -7.74
C ARG A 88 -19.74 14.89 -6.92
N ASN A 89 -20.48 15.88 -6.46
CA ASN A 89 -21.71 15.66 -5.70
C ASN A 89 -22.77 14.96 -6.54
N ALA A 90 -22.93 15.33 -7.80
CA ALA A 90 -23.86 14.69 -8.73
C ALA A 90 -23.47 13.22 -8.99
N MET A 91 -22.19 12.93 -9.18
CA MET A 91 -21.68 11.56 -9.31
C MET A 91 -21.98 10.71 -8.07
N HIS A 92 -21.74 11.24 -6.87
CA HIS A 92 -22.08 10.55 -5.62
C HIS A 92 -23.58 10.35 -5.45
N ALA A 93 -24.41 11.35 -5.81
CA ALA A 93 -25.86 11.25 -5.77
C ALA A 93 -26.39 10.21 -6.75
N GLN A 94 -25.87 10.14 -7.97
CA GLN A 94 -26.24 9.17 -9.00
C GLN A 94 -26.10 7.72 -8.52
N ASN A 95 -25.08 7.44 -7.75
CA ASN A 95 -24.83 6.09 -7.23
C ASN A 95 -25.77 5.72 -6.06
N LYS A 96 -26.23 6.70 -5.28
CA LYS A 96 -27.13 6.49 -4.15
C LYS A 96 -28.61 6.62 -4.50
N SER A 97 -28.95 7.28 -5.62
CA SER A 97 -30.33 7.57 -6.01
C SER A 97 -31.13 6.32 -6.33
N LYS A 98 -32.39 6.31 -5.91
CA LYS A 98 -33.41 5.34 -6.35
C LYS A 98 -33.93 5.69 -7.73
N ASP A 99 -34.03 6.97 -8.06
CA ASP A 99 -34.37 7.46 -9.40
C ASP A 99 -33.08 7.66 -10.21
N LYS A 100 -32.74 6.65 -10.99
CA LYS A 100 -31.54 6.65 -11.82
C LYS A 100 -31.63 7.62 -13.00
N ALA A 101 -32.82 7.87 -13.54
CA ALA A 101 -33.00 8.73 -14.69
C ALA A 101 -32.80 10.20 -14.31
N GLU A 102 -33.43 10.65 -13.23
CA GLU A 102 -33.26 12.02 -12.74
C GLU A 102 -31.81 12.28 -12.30
N ALA A 103 -31.20 11.34 -11.59
CA ALA A 103 -29.81 11.46 -11.16
C ALA A 103 -28.83 11.47 -12.34
N ALA A 104 -29.09 10.72 -13.41
CA ALA A 104 -28.29 10.75 -14.63
C ALA A 104 -28.39 12.11 -15.34
N LYS A 105 -29.61 12.70 -15.40
CA LYS A 105 -29.82 14.03 -15.98
C LYS A 105 -29.10 15.11 -15.19
N ALA A 106 -29.17 15.07 -13.85
CA ALA A 106 -28.42 15.98 -12.98
C ALA A 106 -26.90 15.84 -13.18
N GLY A 107 -26.41 14.61 -13.29
CA GLY A 107 -25.00 14.34 -13.57
C GLY A 107 -24.54 14.87 -14.92
N ALA A 108 -25.35 14.70 -15.97
CA ALA A 108 -25.03 15.25 -17.30
C ALA A 108 -24.98 16.80 -17.26
N SER A 109 -25.92 17.45 -16.59
CA SER A 109 -25.95 18.90 -16.43
C SER A 109 -24.72 19.43 -15.64
N ALA A 110 -24.32 18.74 -14.58
CA ALA A 110 -23.13 19.09 -13.80
C ALA A 110 -21.85 18.96 -14.62
N LYS A 111 -21.69 17.89 -15.41
CA LYS A 111 -20.55 17.71 -16.34
C LYS A 111 -20.47 18.80 -17.39
N GLU A 112 -21.61 19.19 -17.96
CA GLU A 112 -21.66 20.26 -18.95
C GLU A 112 -21.29 21.63 -18.32
N ALA A 113 -21.75 21.89 -17.09
CA ALA A 113 -21.37 23.07 -16.34
C ALA A 113 -19.85 23.10 -16.05
N LEU A 114 -19.28 21.96 -15.66
CA LEU A 114 -17.84 21.82 -15.46
C LEU A 114 -17.07 22.05 -16.75
N ALA A 115 -17.50 21.47 -17.87
CA ALA A 115 -16.84 21.68 -19.16
C ALA A 115 -16.83 23.16 -19.58
N ARG A 116 -17.94 23.89 -19.36
CA ARG A 116 -18.01 25.33 -19.59
C ARG A 116 -17.08 26.13 -18.66
N ALA A 117 -17.04 25.77 -17.38
CA ALA A 117 -16.14 26.43 -16.42
C ALA A 117 -14.68 26.23 -16.77
N LEU A 118 -14.27 25.02 -17.17
CA LEU A 118 -12.92 24.69 -17.64
C LEU A 118 -12.55 25.53 -18.87
N ALA A 119 -13.43 25.60 -19.86
CA ALA A 119 -13.18 26.40 -21.08
C ALA A 119 -13.02 27.90 -20.74
N ASN A 120 -13.86 28.45 -19.88
CA ASN A 120 -13.82 29.86 -19.46
C ASN A 120 -12.58 30.19 -18.62
N ALA A 121 -12.02 29.22 -17.89
CA ALA A 121 -10.85 29.42 -17.05
C ALA A 121 -9.53 29.38 -17.86
N GLN A 122 -9.52 28.80 -19.05
CA GLN A 122 -8.30 28.58 -19.81
C GLN A 122 -7.51 29.85 -20.11
N ALA A 123 -8.16 30.87 -20.68
CA ALA A 123 -7.48 32.11 -21.07
C ALA A 123 -6.98 32.92 -19.84
N PRO A 124 -7.78 33.18 -18.79
CA PRO A 124 -7.29 33.84 -17.58
C PRO A 124 -6.14 33.09 -16.91
N ALA A 125 -6.20 31.75 -16.84
CA ALA A 125 -5.15 30.94 -16.23
C ALA A 125 -3.85 31.02 -17.05
N GLN A 126 -3.91 30.89 -18.38
CA GLN A 126 -2.76 30.99 -19.24
C GLN A 126 -2.07 32.37 -19.16
N ALA A 127 -2.84 33.46 -19.12
CA ALA A 127 -2.31 34.81 -19.00
C ALA A 127 -1.55 35.01 -17.67
N VAL A 128 -2.11 34.57 -16.56
CA VAL A 128 -1.45 34.62 -15.23
C VAL A 128 -0.22 33.73 -15.19
N LEU A 129 -0.30 32.48 -15.67
CA LEU A 129 0.83 31.57 -15.68
C LEU A 129 1.98 32.09 -16.54
N ALA A 130 1.69 32.71 -17.70
CA ALA A 130 2.72 33.30 -18.54
C ALA A 130 3.46 34.45 -17.83
N GLN A 131 2.73 35.34 -17.15
CA GLN A 131 3.32 36.42 -16.38
C GLN A 131 4.16 35.94 -15.19
N LEU A 132 3.68 34.90 -14.49
CA LEU A 132 4.36 34.31 -13.33
C LEU A 132 5.48 33.32 -13.70
N ASN A 133 5.59 32.91 -14.96
CA ASN A 133 6.54 31.88 -15.37
C ASN A 133 7.99 32.20 -14.95
N PRO A 134 8.52 33.44 -15.04
CA PRO A 134 9.88 33.74 -14.56
C PRO A 134 10.10 33.46 -13.07
N PHE A 135 9.09 33.65 -12.25
CA PHE A 135 9.13 33.31 -10.82
C PHE A 135 8.98 31.80 -10.61
N LEU A 136 7.99 31.16 -11.24
CA LEU A 136 7.70 29.75 -11.04
C LEU A 136 8.89 28.85 -11.46
N THR A 137 9.63 29.24 -12.50
CA THR A 137 10.79 28.48 -13.00
C THR A 137 12.11 28.83 -12.31
N SER A 138 12.15 29.86 -11.44
CA SER A 138 13.36 30.32 -10.76
C SER A 138 13.41 29.79 -9.31
N ASP A 139 14.57 29.31 -8.90
CA ASP A 139 14.86 28.86 -7.53
C ASP A 139 15.40 29.94 -6.59
N LYS A 140 15.52 31.18 -7.05
CA LYS A 140 16.14 32.28 -6.32
C LYS A 140 15.54 32.53 -4.94
N LEU A 141 14.27 32.29 -4.75
CA LEU A 141 13.55 32.46 -3.48
C LEU A 141 13.33 31.14 -2.72
N ASP A 142 13.80 30.01 -3.24
CA ASP A 142 13.50 28.71 -2.65
C ASP A 142 13.97 28.61 -1.19
N ALA A 143 15.15 29.11 -0.87
CA ALA A 143 15.69 29.07 0.49
C ALA A 143 14.82 29.81 1.51
N GLN A 144 14.34 31.01 1.14
CA GLN A 144 13.45 31.81 2.00
C GLN A 144 12.06 31.16 2.10
N LEU A 145 11.51 30.72 0.94
CA LEU A 145 10.19 30.09 0.87
C LEU A 145 10.13 28.81 1.69
N VAL A 146 11.09 27.90 1.55
CA VAL A 146 11.08 26.64 2.31
C VAL A 146 11.27 26.88 3.81
N LYS A 147 12.11 27.85 4.20
CA LYS A 147 12.31 28.22 5.59
C LYS A 147 11.04 28.82 6.21
N LEU A 148 10.33 29.66 5.47
CA LEU A 148 9.03 30.18 5.87
C LEU A 148 8.03 29.06 6.07
N VAL A 149 7.91 28.12 5.11
CA VAL A 149 6.99 26.99 5.21
C VAL A 149 7.28 26.14 6.45
N VAL A 150 8.55 25.82 6.71
CA VAL A 150 8.94 25.07 7.92
C VAL A 150 8.53 25.81 9.19
N LEU A 151 8.79 27.12 9.29
CA LEU A 151 8.41 27.93 10.44
C LEU A 151 6.89 28.04 10.61
N ALA A 152 6.15 28.18 9.51
CA ALA A 152 4.70 28.30 9.52
C ALA A 152 4.01 26.97 9.89
N GLU A 153 4.45 25.85 9.28
CA GLU A 153 3.88 24.52 9.57
C GLU A 153 4.24 24.02 10.98
N ALA A 154 5.48 24.25 11.43
CA ALA A 154 5.91 23.87 12.78
C ALA A 154 5.32 24.76 13.86
N THR A 155 4.96 25.97 13.54
CA THR A 155 4.64 27.11 14.40
C THR A 155 5.79 27.55 15.33
N PRO A 156 5.96 28.83 15.62
CA PRO A 156 6.97 29.31 16.59
C PRO A 156 6.86 28.60 17.93
N ARG A 157 5.64 28.39 18.39
CA ARG A 157 5.34 27.68 19.64
C ARG A 157 5.81 26.22 19.59
N GLY A 158 5.50 25.46 18.54
CA GLY A 158 5.89 24.05 18.40
C GLY A 158 7.41 23.87 18.32
N LEU A 159 8.13 24.79 17.66
CA LEU A 159 9.58 24.79 17.64
C LEU A 159 10.18 25.08 19.04
N ALA A 160 9.62 26.05 19.76
CA ALA A 160 10.06 26.38 21.12
C ALA A 160 9.80 25.22 22.09
N GLU A 161 8.66 24.55 22.00
CA GLU A 161 8.33 23.37 22.82
C GLU A 161 9.32 22.22 22.60
N PHE A 162 9.83 22.04 21.39
CA PHE A 162 10.85 21.05 21.11
C PHE A 162 12.23 21.52 21.61
N ALA A 163 12.65 22.73 21.26
CA ALA A 163 13.97 23.25 21.58
C ALA A 163 14.21 23.37 23.10
N GLN A 164 13.20 23.75 23.88
CA GLN A 164 13.33 23.88 25.35
C GLN A 164 13.61 22.56 26.09
N GLN A 165 13.46 21.40 25.42
CA GLN A 165 13.74 20.10 26.03
C GLN A 165 15.23 19.91 26.34
N GLY A 166 16.11 20.61 25.63
CA GLY A 166 17.54 20.58 25.89
C GLY A 166 18.39 21.19 24.79
N LYS A 167 19.70 21.34 25.07
CA LYS A 167 20.67 21.90 24.12
C LYS A 167 20.80 21.07 22.83
N GLU A 168 20.63 19.74 22.91
CA GLU A 168 20.67 18.86 21.73
C GLU A 168 19.51 19.17 20.81
N GLN A 169 18.29 19.31 21.35
CA GLN A 169 17.09 19.62 20.60
C GLN A 169 17.15 21.02 19.98
N GLU A 170 17.65 22.00 20.69
CA GLU A 170 17.88 23.34 20.14
C GLU A 170 18.88 23.30 18.98
N ALA A 171 20.01 22.60 19.14
CA ALA A 171 21.02 22.44 18.10
C ALA A 171 20.48 21.71 16.83
N LEU A 172 19.58 20.75 16.99
CA LEU A 172 18.92 20.07 15.86
C LEU A 172 18.08 21.05 15.04
N LEU A 173 17.33 21.95 15.68
CA LEU A 173 16.55 22.97 14.97
C LEU A 173 17.44 24.03 14.32
N GLU A 174 18.51 24.46 14.99
CA GLU A 174 19.49 25.40 14.40
C GLU A 174 20.13 24.80 13.15
N LYS A 175 20.51 23.51 13.20
CA LYS A 175 21.02 22.78 12.05
C LYS A 175 20.00 22.73 10.92
N LEU A 176 18.74 22.40 11.21
CA LEU A 176 17.67 22.35 10.19
C LEU A 176 17.49 23.73 9.55
N LEU A 177 17.32 24.78 10.35
CA LEU A 177 17.04 26.14 9.86
C LEU A 177 18.23 26.79 9.12
N ALA A 178 19.43 26.22 9.25
CA ALA A 178 20.63 26.60 8.49
C ALA A 178 20.80 25.81 7.18
N ASP A 179 20.10 24.67 7.01
CA ASP A 179 20.24 23.77 5.86
C ASP A 179 19.03 23.91 4.91
N ALA A 180 19.16 24.82 3.94
CA ALA A 180 18.09 25.09 2.97
C ALA A 180 17.74 23.86 2.10
N ASP A 181 18.74 23.04 1.77
CA ASP A 181 18.55 21.85 0.93
C ASP A 181 17.79 20.76 1.70
N LEU A 182 18.10 20.55 2.97
CA LEU A 182 17.36 19.61 3.81
C LEU A 182 15.92 20.09 4.04
N MET A 183 15.72 21.38 4.36
CA MET A 183 14.37 21.94 4.45
C MET A 183 13.59 21.75 3.15
N LYS A 184 14.22 21.99 2.00
CA LYS A 184 13.60 21.80 0.69
C LYS A 184 13.18 20.36 0.47
N GLN A 185 14.05 19.38 0.76
CA GLN A 185 13.70 17.96 0.66
C GLN A 185 12.51 17.60 1.55
N MET A 186 12.48 18.08 2.81
CA MET A 186 11.36 17.84 3.72
C MET A 186 10.06 18.44 3.21
N VAL A 187 10.08 19.71 2.77
CA VAL A 187 8.87 20.42 2.30
C VAL A 187 8.37 19.85 0.95
N VAL A 188 9.28 19.49 0.04
CA VAL A 188 8.93 18.78 -1.20
C VAL A 188 8.26 17.44 -0.89
N ALA A 189 8.68 16.77 0.16
CA ALA A 189 8.06 15.53 0.64
C ALA A 189 6.78 15.77 1.47
N ALA A 190 6.18 16.96 1.40
CA ALA A 190 4.98 17.40 2.11
C ALA A 190 5.16 17.61 3.63
N GLY A 191 6.36 17.97 4.07
CA GLY A 191 6.67 18.39 5.44
C GLY A 191 6.62 17.28 6.50
N ALA A 192 6.93 17.62 7.72
CA ALA A 192 6.84 16.69 8.84
C ALA A 192 5.38 16.50 9.30
N SER A 193 4.97 15.27 9.61
CA SER A 193 3.64 14.96 10.12
C SER A 193 3.33 15.83 11.34
N GLY A 194 2.14 16.49 11.29
CA GLY A 194 1.72 17.41 12.34
C GLY A 194 2.62 18.65 12.52
N GLY A 195 3.44 19.01 11.54
CA GLY A 195 4.39 20.11 11.64
C GLY A 195 5.55 19.85 12.63
N LYS A 196 5.77 18.60 13.04
CA LYS A 196 6.74 18.22 14.08
C LYS A 196 8.17 18.06 13.53
N TYR A 197 8.70 19.11 12.89
CA TYR A 197 10.02 19.10 12.26
C TYR A 197 11.18 18.78 13.24
N GLY A 198 11.09 19.22 14.49
CA GLY A 198 12.08 18.88 15.52
C GLY A 198 12.15 17.38 15.78
N GLN A 199 11.00 16.75 15.96
CA GLN A 199 10.89 15.29 16.13
C GLN A 199 11.39 14.55 14.89
N ALA A 200 11.06 15.02 13.68
CA ALA A 200 11.58 14.45 12.43
C ALA A 200 13.12 14.52 12.39
N MET A 201 13.71 15.66 12.79
CA MET A 201 15.17 15.81 12.87
C MET A 201 15.80 14.88 13.88
N GLN A 202 15.17 14.68 15.04
CA GLN A 202 15.65 13.73 16.04
C GLN A 202 15.70 12.33 15.47
N ILE A 203 14.57 11.84 14.90
CA ILE A 203 14.47 10.50 14.30
C ILE A 203 15.49 10.33 13.16
N PHE A 204 15.60 11.32 12.27
CA PHE A 204 16.55 11.27 11.16
C PHE A 204 18.00 11.16 11.67
N THR A 205 18.34 11.92 12.69
CA THR A 205 19.68 11.87 13.31
C THR A 205 19.93 10.53 13.99
N ASP A 206 18.94 9.95 14.66
CA ASP A 206 19.07 8.67 15.34
C ASP A 206 19.20 7.51 14.34
N ILE A 207 18.49 7.56 13.20
CA ILE A 207 18.70 6.63 12.09
C ILE A 207 20.14 6.74 11.55
N GLN A 208 20.64 7.96 11.34
CA GLN A 208 22.01 8.18 10.83
C GLN A 208 23.10 7.71 11.82
N LYS A 209 22.81 7.73 13.12
CA LYS A 209 23.70 7.16 14.15
C LYS A 209 23.63 5.61 14.17
N ALA A 210 22.44 5.04 13.95
CA ALA A 210 22.21 3.59 14.02
C ALA A 210 22.66 2.82 12.78
N SER A 211 22.75 3.48 11.62
CA SER A 211 23.10 2.87 10.33
C SER A 211 24.32 3.52 9.70
N SER A 212 25.30 2.72 9.33
CA SER A 212 26.44 3.17 8.51
C SER A 212 26.06 3.42 7.05
N ARG A 213 24.91 2.89 6.59
CA ARG A 213 24.40 2.98 5.22
C ARG A 213 23.30 4.04 5.05
N GLY A 214 22.88 4.69 6.15
CA GLY A 214 21.79 5.65 6.15
C GLY A 214 22.01 6.93 5.31
N LYS A 215 23.20 7.09 4.73
CA LYS A 215 23.55 8.17 3.79
C LYS A 215 23.59 7.72 2.34
N ASP A 216 23.37 6.44 2.08
CA ASP A 216 23.37 5.92 0.72
C ASP A 216 22.03 6.27 0.06
N ASP A 217 22.06 6.89 -1.08
CA ASP A 217 20.96 7.25 -1.98
C ASP A 217 19.52 6.93 -1.50
N ILE A 218 18.96 5.79 -1.91
CA ILE A 218 17.59 5.40 -1.51
C ILE A 218 17.44 5.22 0.00
N LEU A 219 18.48 4.74 0.69
CA LEU A 219 18.42 4.56 2.14
C LEU A 219 18.36 5.90 2.86
N GLN A 220 19.02 6.94 2.35
CA GLN A 220 18.88 8.30 2.87
C GLN A 220 17.47 8.86 2.62
N ARG A 221 16.92 8.66 1.41
CA ARG A 221 15.53 9.07 1.11
C ARG A 221 14.53 8.35 2.02
N PHE A 222 14.74 7.05 2.24
CA PHE A 222 13.88 6.26 3.12
C PHE A 222 14.01 6.68 4.59
N ALA A 223 15.24 6.99 5.06
CA ALA A 223 15.45 7.53 6.39
C ALA A 223 14.69 8.84 6.59
N LEU A 224 14.80 9.77 5.63
CA LEU A 224 14.11 11.05 5.70
C LEU A 224 12.58 10.87 5.63
N GLY A 225 12.07 10.06 4.69
CA GLY A 225 10.63 9.78 4.56
C GLY A 225 10.03 9.14 5.83
N THR A 226 10.73 8.16 6.41
CA THR A 226 10.35 7.54 7.68
C THR A 226 10.33 8.56 8.81
N SER A 227 11.35 9.42 8.90
CA SER A 227 11.45 10.45 9.96
C SER A 227 10.33 11.48 9.87
N LEU A 228 9.98 11.91 8.65
CA LEU A 228 8.89 12.85 8.43
C LEU A 228 7.54 12.27 8.84
N GLU A 229 7.30 11.00 8.54
CA GLU A 229 6.03 10.35 8.84
C GLU A 229 5.88 10.05 10.34
N HIS A 230 6.94 9.54 10.96
CA HIS A 230 6.98 9.19 12.39
C HIS A 230 7.23 10.37 13.32
N ALA A 231 7.32 11.60 12.82
CA ALA A 231 7.35 12.80 13.65
C ALA A 231 6.13 12.88 14.59
N VAL A 232 5.02 12.28 14.19
CA VAL A 232 3.89 11.89 15.05
C VAL A 232 3.93 10.37 15.20
N PRO A 233 3.86 9.84 16.45
CA PRO A 233 3.93 8.41 16.68
C PRO A 233 2.87 7.62 15.89
N VAL A 234 3.29 6.59 15.17
CA VAL A 234 2.40 5.66 14.47
C VAL A 234 1.99 4.55 15.41
N VAL A 235 0.69 4.40 15.65
CA VAL A 235 0.15 3.34 16.52
C VAL A 235 0.37 1.98 15.86
N GLN A 236 1.01 1.05 16.57
CA GLN A 236 1.26 -0.29 16.07
C GLN A 236 0.02 -1.17 16.25
N ARG A 237 -0.38 -1.87 15.20
CA ARG A 237 -1.38 -2.91 15.27
C ARG A 237 -0.74 -4.17 15.85
N ASN A 238 -1.24 -4.63 17.00
CA ASN A 238 -0.72 -5.86 17.60
C ASN A 238 -0.82 -7.04 16.65
N ALA A 239 0.29 -7.77 16.53
CA ALA A 239 0.36 -8.98 15.72
C ALA A 239 -0.53 -10.08 16.31
N VAL A 240 -0.52 -10.22 17.64
CA VAL A 240 -1.28 -11.21 18.38
C VAL A 240 -2.01 -10.52 19.53
N ALA A 241 -3.29 -10.83 19.73
CA ALA A 241 -4.06 -10.30 20.84
C ALA A 241 -3.43 -10.70 22.20
N ARG A 242 -3.44 -9.77 23.17
CA ARG A 242 -2.91 -9.98 24.54
C ARG A 242 -1.39 -10.19 24.62
N THR A 243 -0.63 -9.59 23.72
CA THR A 243 0.83 -9.53 23.82
C THR A 243 1.28 -8.20 24.43
N ASP A 244 2.47 -8.16 25.02
CA ASP A 244 3.16 -6.94 25.49
C ASP A 244 3.87 -6.21 24.31
N ALA A 245 3.35 -6.33 23.09
CA ALA A 245 3.90 -5.66 21.94
C ALA A 245 3.88 -4.14 22.14
N PRO A 246 4.89 -3.41 21.63
CA PRO A 246 4.92 -1.95 21.70
C PRO A 246 3.63 -1.34 21.12
N THR A 247 3.13 -0.28 21.73
CA THR A 247 1.91 0.40 21.28
C THR A 247 2.15 1.30 20.07
N THR A 248 3.43 1.62 19.79
CA THR A 248 3.85 2.45 18.66
C THR A 248 4.99 1.79 17.91
N VAL A 249 5.06 2.07 16.60
CA VAL A 249 6.17 1.65 15.76
C VAL A 249 7.42 2.44 16.13
N ASP A 250 8.53 1.76 16.36
CA ASP A 250 9.84 2.37 16.53
C ASP A 250 10.40 2.72 15.14
N PRO A 251 10.58 4.01 14.81
CA PRO A 251 11.01 4.42 13.47
C PRO A 251 12.45 4.01 13.13
N VAL A 252 13.34 3.91 14.11
CA VAL A 252 14.72 3.48 13.88
C VAL A 252 14.76 1.98 13.56
N LYS A 253 14.04 1.16 14.33
CA LYS A 253 13.93 -0.27 14.04
C LYS A 253 13.23 -0.52 12.70
N ARG A 254 12.15 0.23 12.39
CA ARG A 254 11.47 0.17 11.10
C ARG A 254 12.42 0.47 9.95
N TYR A 255 13.23 1.50 10.07
CA TYR A 255 14.24 1.82 9.08
C TYR A 255 15.25 0.67 8.91
N LEU A 256 15.84 0.18 10.00
CA LEU A 256 16.82 -0.90 9.96
C LEU A 256 16.23 -2.22 9.40
N HIS A 257 14.95 -2.48 9.66
CA HIS A 257 14.22 -3.61 9.08
C HIS A 257 14.21 -3.54 7.54
N TYR A 258 13.86 -2.40 6.96
CA TYR A 258 13.83 -2.22 5.52
C TYR A 258 15.23 -2.13 4.90
N GLU A 259 16.19 -1.49 5.57
CA GLU A 259 17.59 -1.49 5.16
C GLU A 259 18.11 -2.92 5.01
N LYS A 260 17.92 -3.77 6.01
CA LYS A 260 18.29 -5.18 5.97
C LYS A 260 17.64 -5.90 4.80
N ALA A 261 16.34 -5.71 4.61
CA ALA A 261 15.58 -6.34 3.53
C ALA A 261 16.05 -5.86 2.14
N TYR A 262 16.35 -4.58 1.99
CA TYR A 262 16.90 -4.00 0.76
C TYR A 262 18.27 -4.58 0.41
N LEU A 263 19.19 -4.59 1.37
CA LEU A 263 20.54 -5.13 1.18
C LEU A 263 20.54 -6.64 0.90
N ALA A 264 19.54 -7.36 1.40
CA ALA A 264 19.34 -8.78 1.11
C ALA A 264 18.65 -9.04 -0.25
N GLY A 265 18.28 -7.98 -1.01
CA GLY A 265 17.54 -8.12 -2.27
C GLY A 265 16.11 -8.63 -2.08
N GLU A 266 15.53 -8.38 -0.92
CA GLU A 266 14.21 -8.87 -0.57
C GLU A 266 13.07 -7.93 -1.00
N LEU A 267 13.34 -6.68 -1.26
CA LEU A 267 12.34 -5.68 -1.66
C LEU A 267 12.09 -5.71 -3.17
N ASP A 268 11.00 -5.08 -3.59
CA ASP A 268 10.71 -4.88 -5.00
C ASP A 268 11.82 -4.06 -5.67
N PRO A 269 12.22 -4.39 -6.91
CA PRO A 269 13.26 -3.64 -7.62
C PRO A 269 12.98 -2.13 -7.76
N GLY A 270 11.72 -1.72 -7.79
CA GLY A 270 11.31 -0.31 -7.86
C GLY A 270 11.55 0.46 -6.56
N PHE A 271 11.84 -0.20 -5.44
CA PHE A 271 12.13 0.49 -4.17
C PHE A 271 13.27 1.51 -4.29
N LYS A 272 14.30 1.20 -5.06
CA LYS A 272 15.46 2.08 -5.29
C LYS A 272 15.09 3.42 -5.98
N ASP A 273 13.96 3.47 -6.68
CA ASP A 273 13.52 4.61 -7.48
C ASP A 273 12.52 5.51 -6.73
N LEU A 274 12.18 5.18 -5.48
CA LEU A 274 11.23 5.93 -4.68
C LEU A 274 11.77 7.32 -4.29
N SER A 275 10.93 8.33 -4.40
CA SER A 275 11.19 9.65 -3.84
C SER A 275 11.08 9.64 -2.29
N VAL A 276 11.55 10.70 -1.63
CA VAL A 276 11.33 10.86 -0.18
C VAL A 276 9.83 10.83 0.16
N TRP A 277 8.99 11.42 -0.69
CA TRP A 277 7.55 11.43 -0.51
C TRP A 277 6.95 10.02 -0.60
N ASP A 278 7.36 9.21 -1.59
CA ASP A 278 6.91 7.83 -1.74
C ASP A 278 7.37 6.95 -0.56
N CYS A 279 8.60 7.13 -0.10
CA CYS A 279 9.17 6.41 1.05
C CYS A 279 8.33 6.54 2.32
N ARG A 280 7.62 7.66 2.51
CA ARG A 280 6.70 7.85 3.64
C ARG A 280 5.64 6.76 3.69
N PHE A 281 5.08 6.37 2.54
CA PHE A 281 3.98 5.40 2.44
C PHE A 281 4.44 3.93 2.47
N VAL A 282 5.73 3.70 2.56
CA VAL A 282 6.32 2.43 2.96
C VAL A 282 6.53 2.42 4.48
N GLY A 283 7.17 3.46 5.02
CA GLY A 283 7.53 3.57 6.44
C GLY A 283 6.34 3.71 7.38
N ASN A 284 5.23 4.30 6.95
CA ASN A 284 4.06 4.64 7.77
C ASN A 284 3.15 3.46 8.15
N GLY A 285 3.54 2.24 7.85
CA GLY A 285 2.73 1.06 8.15
C GLY A 285 2.55 0.86 9.65
N ASP A 286 1.32 0.47 10.04
CA ASP A 286 0.97 0.09 11.42
C ASP A 286 1.31 -1.38 11.73
N GLU A 287 1.84 -2.11 10.75
CA GLU A 287 2.23 -3.50 10.86
C GLU A 287 3.51 -3.66 11.69
N PRO A 288 3.62 -4.66 12.58
CA PRO A 288 4.88 -5.02 13.24
C PRO A 288 5.96 -5.46 12.22
N ASP A 289 7.23 -5.19 12.49
CA ASP A 289 8.34 -5.51 11.57
C ASP A 289 8.50 -7.02 11.33
N GLU A 290 8.24 -7.84 12.34
CA GLU A 290 8.24 -9.30 12.22
C GLU A 290 7.12 -9.80 11.29
N MET A 291 5.96 -9.11 11.26
CA MET A 291 4.89 -9.45 10.33
C MET A 291 5.25 -9.07 8.90
N LEU A 292 5.92 -7.93 8.69
CA LEU A 292 6.43 -7.55 7.36
C LEU A 292 7.47 -8.55 6.84
N ALA A 293 8.37 -9.03 7.71
CA ALA A 293 9.32 -10.10 7.37
C ALA A 293 8.61 -11.39 7.02
N TRP A 294 7.63 -11.79 7.83
CA TRP A 294 6.80 -12.96 7.55
C TRP A 294 6.08 -12.85 6.20
N GLY A 295 5.49 -11.71 5.90
CA GLY A 295 4.78 -11.49 4.62
C GLY A 295 5.66 -11.73 3.41
N ARG A 296 6.92 -11.27 3.45
CA ARG A 296 7.90 -11.54 2.39
C ARG A 296 8.26 -13.03 2.29
N GLU A 297 8.59 -13.65 3.41
CA GLU A 297 8.94 -15.08 3.45
C GLU A 297 7.78 -15.95 2.98
N MET A 298 6.59 -15.70 3.52
CA MET A 298 5.38 -16.44 3.19
C MET A 298 5.09 -16.39 1.70
N LEU A 299 5.04 -15.22 1.07
CA LEU A 299 4.66 -15.12 -0.33
C LEU A 299 5.71 -15.72 -1.26
N ARG A 300 7.00 -15.61 -0.93
CA ARG A 300 8.10 -16.25 -1.67
C ARG A 300 8.02 -17.77 -1.66
N ASN A 301 7.58 -18.34 -0.56
CA ASN A 301 7.45 -19.78 -0.40
C ASN A 301 6.15 -20.30 -0.99
N TYR A 302 5.04 -19.66 -0.60
CA TYR A 302 3.71 -20.17 -0.88
C TYR A 302 3.25 -19.89 -2.32
N HIS A 303 3.45 -18.65 -2.83
CA HIS A 303 2.98 -18.28 -4.16
C HIS A 303 3.91 -17.26 -4.84
N PRO A 304 5.14 -17.66 -5.22
CA PRO A 304 6.15 -16.78 -5.81
C PRO A 304 5.72 -16.09 -7.12
N ASP A 305 4.77 -16.66 -7.86
CA ASP A 305 4.20 -16.09 -9.07
C ASP A 305 3.61 -14.68 -8.86
N HIS A 306 3.08 -14.42 -7.66
CA HIS A 306 2.52 -13.12 -7.32
C HIS A 306 3.57 -12.01 -7.22
N ILE A 307 4.84 -12.39 -7.00
CA ILE A 307 5.98 -11.49 -7.02
C ILE A 307 6.51 -11.33 -8.45
N GLN A 308 6.52 -12.43 -9.21
CA GLN A 308 7.12 -12.53 -10.55
C GLN A 308 6.17 -12.07 -11.67
N THR A 309 4.97 -11.62 -11.35
CA THR A 309 4.01 -11.07 -12.31
C THR A 309 4.63 -9.89 -13.08
N ALA A 310 4.57 -9.93 -14.41
CA ALA A 310 5.13 -8.87 -15.26
C ALA A 310 4.33 -7.56 -15.13
N ASP A 311 3.01 -7.64 -14.94
CA ASP A 311 2.16 -6.48 -14.72
C ASP A 311 2.31 -5.96 -13.28
N TYR A 312 3.01 -4.84 -13.11
CA TYR A 312 3.23 -4.19 -11.82
C TYR A 312 1.94 -3.84 -11.07
N ARG A 313 0.83 -3.65 -11.77
CA ARG A 313 -0.46 -3.34 -11.14
C ARG A 313 -1.00 -4.51 -10.32
N TRP A 314 -0.65 -5.74 -10.70
CA TRP A 314 -1.07 -6.97 -10.04
C TRP A 314 -0.04 -7.55 -9.08
N ARG A 315 1.24 -7.14 -9.18
CA ARG A 315 2.28 -7.68 -8.29
C ARG A 315 1.82 -7.63 -6.83
N TYR A 316 2.06 -8.71 -6.11
CA TYR A 316 1.68 -8.90 -4.71
C TYR A 316 0.16 -8.88 -4.47
N VAL A 317 -0.60 -8.01 -5.13
CA VAL A 317 -2.05 -7.87 -4.97
C VAL A 317 -2.81 -9.09 -5.49
N GLU A 318 -2.23 -9.87 -6.38
CA GLU A 318 -2.81 -11.16 -6.79
C GLU A 318 -3.06 -12.09 -5.59
N ALA A 319 -2.25 -11.99 -4.51
CA ALA A 319 -2.47 -12.76 -3.29
C ALA A 319 -3.85 -12.49 -2.66
N VAL A 320 -4.35 -11.27 -2.76
CA VAL A 320 -5.70 -10.91 -2.27
C VAL A 320 -6.77 -11.57 -3.13
N LYS A 321 -6.56 -11.58 -4.45
CA LYS A 321 -7.53 -12.14 -5.40
C LYS A 321 -7.61 -13.67 -5.30
N THR A 322 -6.46 -14.35 -5.23
CA THR A 322 -6.40 -15.80 -5.38
C THR A 322 -6.34 -16.55 -4.06
N ASP A 323 -5.70 -16.01 -3.03
CA ASP A 323 -5.41 -16.74 -1.80
C ASP A 323 -6.22 -16.28 -0.59
N VAL A 324 -6.63 -15.00 -0.52
CA VAL A 324 -7.55 -14.52 0.51
C VAL A 324 -8.99 -14.79 0.07
N LYS A 325 -9.60 -15.83 0.65
CA LYS A 325 -10.98 -16.22 0.32
C LYS A 325 -11.94 -15.07 0.59
N TYR A 326 -12.77 -14.74 -0.41
CA TYR A 326 -13.89 -13.83 -0.18
C TYR A 326 -15.01 -14.53 0.61
N GLY A 327 -15.54 -13.83 1.60
CA GLY A 327 -16.63 -14.35 2.43
C GLY A 327 -16.93 -13.45 3.62
N SER A 328 -17.78 -13.90 4.54
CA SER A 328 -18.09 -13.15 5.76
C SER A 328 -16.80 -12.86 6.54
N GLN A 329 -16.69 -11.64 7.09
CA GLN A 329 -15.60 -11.29 8.01
C GLN A 329 -15.82 -11.98 9.35
N ASP A 330 -15.66 -13.28 9.38
CA ASP A 330 -15.92 -14.04 10.57
C ASP A 330 -14.67 -14.06 11.46
N GLN A 331 -14.38 -12.92 12.10
CA GLN A 331 -13.28 -12.79 13.08
C GLN A 331 -13.38 -13.77 14.23
N LYS A 332 -14.57 -14.34 14.50
CA LYS A 332 -14.73 -15.39 15.51
C LYS A 332 -13.98 -16.67 15.16
N ASN A 333 -13.65 -16.88 13.88
CA ASN A 333 -12.87 -18.02 13.41
C ASN A 333 -11.36 -17.71 13.41
N ASP A 334 -10.94 -16.51 13.81
CA ASP A 334 -9.53 -16.16 13.89
C ASP A 334 -8.87 -16.94 15.03
N LEU A 335 -7.71 -17.51 14.75
CA LEU A 335 -6.93 -18.24 15.73
C LEU A 335 -6.18 -17.25 16.64
N PRO A 336 -6.32 -17.37 17.97
CA PRO A 336 -5.74 -16.41 18.91
C PRO A 336 -4.20 -16.46 18.96
N THR A 337 -3.60 -17.52 18.41
CA THR A 337 -2.14 -17.69 18.32
C THR A 337 -1.54 -17.09 17.08
N LEU A 338 -2.37 -16.58 16.15
CA LEU A 338 -1.94 -15.99 14.89
C LEU A 338 -2.07 -14.49 14.89
N GLY A 339 -1.17 -13.82 14.17
CA GLY A 339 -1.27 -12.41 13.89
C GLY A 339 -2.45 -12.06 12.98
N PHE A 340 -2.85 -10.78 12.97
CA PHE A 340 -3.99 -10.29 12.22
C PHE A 340 -3.94 -10.69 10.73
N TYR A 341 -2.79 -10.48 10.07
CA TYR A 341 -2.62 -10.78 8.64
C TYR A 341 -2.53 -12.28 8.34
N GLN A 342 -1.99 -13.06 9.27
CA GLN A 342 -2.00 -14.53 9.18
C GLN A 342 -3.43 -15.06 9.24
N ASN A 343 -4.25 -14.49 10.10
CA ASN A 343 -5.66 -14.83 10.17
C ASN A 343 -6.41 -14.45 8.90
N ILE A 344 -6.10 -13.32 8.26
CA ILE A 344 -6.77 -12.93 7.00
C ILE A 344 -6.50 -13.97 5.90
N ILE A 345 -5.26 -14.39 5.70
CA ILE A 345 -4.99 -15.41 4.67
C ILE A 345 -5.56 -16.78 5.04
N ASN A 346 -5.67 -17.09 6.33
CA ASN A 346 -6.28 -18.33 6.81
C ASN A 346 -7.80 -18.33 6.64
N THR A 347 -8.50 -17.32 7.16
CA THR A 347 -9.98 -17.31 7.27
C THR A 347 -10.65 -16.49 6.15
N GLY A 348 -9.91 -15.60 5.48
CA GLY A 348 -10.43 -14.72 4.46
C GLY A 348 -11.09 -13.46 5.03
N GLY A 349 -11.98 -12.88 4.25
CA GLY A 349 -12.72 -11.69 4.64
C GLY A 349 -13.39 -10.98 3.47
N VAL A 350 -14.16 -9.94 3.78
CA VAL A 350 -14.73 -9.02 2.78
C VAL A 350 -13.76 -7.86 2.50
N CYS A 351 -14.20 -6.87 1.74
CA CYS A 351 -13.39 -5.76 1.22
C CYS A 351 -12.40 -5.16 2.22
N GLY A 352 -12.83 -4.87 3.46
CA GLY A 352 -11.97 -4.26 4.47
C GLY A 352 -10.75 -5.12 4.81
N ARG A 353 -10.97 -6.38 5.18
CA ARG A 353 -9.86 -7.30 5.51
C ARG A 353 -8.95 -7.55 4.31
N ARG A 354 -9.53 -7.69 3.11
CA ARG A 354 -8.77 -7.89 1.87
C ARG A 354 -7.92 -6.67 1.52
N ALA A 355 -8.48 -5.46 1.63
CA ALA A 355 -7.73 -4.22 1.43
C ALA A 355 -6.60 -4.05 2.46
N PHE A 356 -6.83 -4.41 3.73
CA PHE A 356 -5.77 -4.44 4.74
C PHE A 356 -4.65 -5.41 4.37
N PHE A 357 -4.99 -6.63 3.96
CA PHE A 357 -4.00 -7.61 3.53
C PHE A 357 -3.23 -7.15 2.30
N GLY A 358 -3.91 -6.55 1.32
CA GLY A 358 -3.28 -6.00 0.11
C GLY A 358 -2.25 -4.91 0.45
N ARG A 359 -2.58 -3.97 1.32
CA ARG A 359 -1.62 -2.94 1.78
C ARG A 359 -0.45 -3.55 2.53
N PHE A 360 -0.73 -4.48 3.43
CA PHE A 360 0.29 -5.19 4.18
C PHE A 360 1.29 -5.90 3.27
N ILE A 361 0.81 -6.68 2.28
CA ILE A 361 1.70 -7.45 1.42
C ILE A 361 2.54 -6.55 0.52
N LEU A 362 1.98 -5.46 -0.02
CA LEU A 362 2.73 -4.46 -0.79
C LEU A 362 3.82 -3.80 0.06
N ARG A 363 3.50 -3.32 1.25
CA ARG A 363 4.47 -2.73 2.19
C ARG A 363 5.56 -3.71 2.58
N SER A 364 5.21 -4.99 2.78
CA SER A 364 6.21 -6.02 3.07
C SER A 364 7.35 -6.06 2.05
N PHE A 365 7.06 -5.72 0.80
CA PHE A 365 8.05 -5.65 -0.28
C PHE A 365 8.55 -4.22 -0.58
N GLY A 366 8.25 -3.25 0.29
CA GLY A 366 8.74 -1.87 0.13
C GLY A 366 7.98 -1.05 -0.91
N ILE A 367 6.72 -1.37 -1.18
CA ILE A 367 5.91 -0.67 -2.17
C ILE A 367 4.99 0.35 -1.47
N PRO A 368 5.06 1.64 -1.84
CA PRO A 368 4.15 2.65 -1.33
C PRO A 368 2.70 2.30 -1.58
N THR A 369 1.88 2.33 -0.54
CA THR A 369 0.45 2.01 -0.65
C THR A 369 -0.39 2.74 0.37
N LEU A 370 -1.60 3.11 -0.02
CA LEU A 370 -2.55 3.85 0.79
C LEU A 370 -3.94 3.22 0.73
N ALA A 371 -4.71 3.45 1.79
CA ALA A 371 -6.13 3.13 1.79
C ALA A 371 -6.87 4.10 0.85
N ARG A 372 -7.82 3.57 0.11
CA ARG A 372 -8.74 4.32 -0.72
C ARG A 372 -10.17 3.92 -0.38
N PRO A 373 -10.77 4.50 0.67
CA PRO A 373 -12.16 4.27 0.98
C PRO A 373 -13.08 4.79 -0.13
N GLN A 374 -14.14 4.03 -0.37
CA GLN A 374 -15.24 4.38 -1.26
C GLN A 374 -16.56 4.29 -0.48
N PRO A 375 -17.64 4.95 -0.91
CA PRO A 375 -18.95 4.77 -0.29
C PRO A 375 -19.38 3.28 -0.30
N GLY A 376 -19.41 2.65 0.89
CA GLY A 376 -19.80 1.26 1.07
C GLY A 376 -18.75 0.22 0.68
N HIS A 377 -17.50 0.63 0.41
CA HIS A 377 -16.43 -0.25 -0.01
C HIS A 377 -15.06 0.19 0.52
N ALA A 378 -14.13 -0.75 0.68
CA ALA A 378 -12.74 -0.48 1.04
C ALA A 378 -11.82 -1.02 -0.06
N THR A 379 -10.95 -0.15 -0.57
CA THR A 379 -9.97 -0.45 -1.60
C THR A 379 -8.61 0.12 -1.24
N LEU A 380 -7.65 -0.02 -2.13
CA LEU A 380 -6.32 0.52 -1.96
C LEU A 380 -5.80 1.13 -3.28
N VAL A 381 -4.83 2.00 -3.15
CA VAL A 381 -3.97 2.46 -4.24
C VAL A 381 -2.54 2.11 -3.90
N HIS A 382 -1.73 1.80 -4.92
CA HIS A 382 -0.30 1.62 -4.73
C HIS A 382 0.51 2.23 -5.87
N TRP A 383 1.77 2.47 -5.57
CA TRP A 383 2.76 2.98 -6.50
C TRP A 383 3.25 1.89 -7.46
N THR A 384 3.48 2.28 -8.72
CA THR A 384 4.24 1.50 -9.71
C THR A 384 5.25 2.43 -10.38
N PRO A 385 6.27 1.91 -11.08
CA PRO A 385 7.18 2.75 -11.86
C PRO A 385 6.50 3.64 -12.90
N ALA A 386 5.28 3.27 -13.33
CA ALA A 386 4.48 4.02 -14.30
C ALA A 386 3.44 4.97 -13.64
N GLY A 387 3.40 5.03 -12.33
CA GLY A 387 2.47 5.86 -11.55
C GLY A 387 1.61 5.07 -10.58
N TRP A 388 0.72 5.77 -9.90
CA TRP A 388 -0.20 5.18 -8.93
C TRP A 388 -1.39 4.50 -9.62
N VAL A 389 -1.86 3.41 -9.04
CA VAL A 389 -2.96 2.60 -9.57
C VAL A 389 -3.92 2.18 -8.47
N ILE A 390 -5.20 2.06 -8.84
CA ILE A 390 -6.24 1.53 -7.95
C ILE A 390 -6.27 0.01 -8.04
N ASN A 391 -6.39 -0.63 -6.89
CA ASN A 391 -6.61 -2.07 -6.78
C ASN A 391 -7.92 -2.36 -6.03
N LEU A 392 -8.58 -3.42 -6.45
CA LEU A 392 -9.76 -4.00 -5.80
C LEU A 392 -10.91 -2.99 -5.67
N GLY A 393 -11.18 -2.21 -6.73
CA GLY A 393 -12.26 -1.24 -6.69
C GLY A 393 -12.55 -0.52 -7.99
N ALA A 394 -13.56 0.36 -7.97
CA ALA A 394 -13.94 1.18 -9.11
C ALA A 394 -12.84 2.17 -9.51
N SER A 395 -12.90 2.65 -10.74
CA SER A 395 -11.98 3.63 -11.31
C SER A 395 -11.96 4.96 -10.56
N TRP A 396 -10.98 5.83 -10.88
CA TRP A 396 -10.82 7.16 -10.30
C TRP A 396 -12.07 8.03 -10.39
N GLY A 397 -12.29 8.84 -9.38
CA GLY A 397 -13.47 9.71 -9.23
C GLY A 397 -14.51 9.21 -8.23
N TRP A 398 -14.29 8.05 -7.59
CA TRP A 398 -15.27 7.40 -6.72
C TRP A 398 -14.87 7.32 -5.25
N GLY A 399 -13.65 7.63 -4.91
CA GLY A 399 -13.10 7.45 -3.58
C GLY A 399 -12.32 8.64 -3.07
N THR A 400 -11.69 8.42 -1.93
CA THR A 400 -10.75 9.37 -1.33
C THR A 400 -9.43 8.68 -1.01
N VAL A 401 -8.34 9.43 -1.06
CA VAL A 401 -7.00 8.98 -0.63
C VAL A 401 -6.44 10.04 0.31
N VAL A 402 -6.00 9.65 1.49
CA VAL A 402 -5.51 10.57 2.54
C VAL A 402 -6.52 11.68 2.87
N GLY A 403 -7.83 11.36 2.79
CA GLY A 403 -8.91 12.32 3.06
C GLY A 403 -9.26 13.26 1.90
N GLU A 404 -8.49 13.25 0.80
CA GLU A 404 -8.72 14.06 -0.39
C GLU A 404 -9.45 13.26 -1.48
N ALA A 405 -10.11 13.94 -2.41
CA ALA A 405 -10.68 13.26 -3.57
C ALA A 405 -9.58 12.52 -4.33
N ASP A 406 -9.86 11.27 -4.71
CA ASP A 406 -8.88 10.40 -5.36
C ASP A 406 -8.37 10.96 -6.71
N THR A 407 -9.19 11.73 -7.43
CA THR A 407 -8.76 12.43 -8.65
C THR A 407 -7.75 13.54 -8.37
N ASP A 408 -7.87 14.24 -7.23
CA ASP A 408 -6.91 15.28 -6.83
C ASP A 408 -5.58 14.63 -6.40
N PHE A 409 -5.65 13.54 -5.64
CA PHE A 409 -4.49 12.71 -5.31
C PHE A 409 -3.79 12.22 -6.58
N LEU A 410 -4.53 11.67 -7.54
CA LEU A 410 -3.95 11.21 -8.81
C LEU A 410 -3.26 12.36 -9.57
N ALA A 411 -3.92 13.51 -9.70
CA ALA A 411 -3.34 14.67 -10.37
C ALA A 411 -2.04 15.14 -9.68
N MET A 412 -2.02 15.18 -8.36
CA MET A 412 -0.83 15.52 -7.59
C MET A 412 0.31 14.51 -7.84
N THR A 413 0.02 13.21 -7.83
CA THR A 413 1.04 12.17 -8.08
C THR A 413 1.57 12.21 -9.51
N GLN A 414 0.72 12.46 -10.49
CA GLN A 414 1.13 12.64 -11.90
C GLN A 414 2.06 13.86 -12.09
N ALA A 415 1.76 14.98 -11.40
CA ALA A 415 2.65 16.14 -11.44
C ALA A 415 3.99 15.87 -10.75
N ARG A 416 4.00 15.12 -9.65
CA ARG A 416 5.24 14.71 -8.95
C ARG A 416 6.15 13.85 -9.81
N MET A 417 5.61 13.02 -10.69
CA MET A 417 6.42 12.24 -11.65
C MET A 417 7.17 13.14 -12.66
N ALA A 418 6.74 14.36 -12.87
CA ALA A 418 7.46 15.36 -13.64
C ALA A 418 8.47 16.13 -12.74
N GLU A 419 9.41 15.42 -12.14
CA GLU A 419 10.30 15.88 -11.06
C GLU A 419 10.93 17.27 -11.32
N ALA A 420 11.41 17.52 -12.55
CA ALA A 420 12.04 18.78 -12.92
C ALA A 420 11.07 19.98 -12.91
N ALA A 421 9.77 19.75 -13.19
CA ALA A 421 8.76 20.80 -13.28
C ALA A 421 7.92 20.92 -11.99
N TYR A 422 7.82 19.88 -11.19
CA TYR A 422 6.98 19.88 -9.98
C TYR A 422 7.35 21.01 -8.97
N PRO A 423 8.60 21.42 -8.79
CA PRO A 423 8.94 22.57 -7.95
C PRO A 423 8.22 23.87 -8.32
N GLU A 424 7.78 24.02 -9.56
CA GLU A 424 7.02 25.19 -10.01
C GLU A 424 5.62 25.26 -9.39
N VAL A 425 5.00 24.11 -9.15
CA VAL A 425 3.74 23.99 -8.39
C VAL A 425 3.98 24.35 -6.93
N LEU A 426 5.05 23.82 -6.35
CA LEU A 426 5.39 24.04 -4.95
C LEU A 426 5.73 25.51 -4.65
N ARG A 427 6.44 26.21 -5.53
CA ARG A 427 6.73 27.65 -5.37
C ARG A 427 5.45 28.48 -5.26
N ALA A 428 4.45 28.16 -6.09
CA ALA A 428 3.14 28.80 -5.96
C ALA A 428 2.48 28.48 -4.60
N GLN A 429 2.50 27.22 -4.16
CA GLN A 429 1.97 26.85 -2.85
C GLN A 429 2.70 27.54 -1.70
N TRP A 430 4.03 27.63 -1.76
CA TRP A 430 4.85 28.31 -0.75
C TRP A 430 4.60 29.82 -0.73
N ALA A 431 4.43 30.44 -1.90
CA ALA A 431 4.03 31.85 -1.98
C ALA A 431 2.64 32.08 -1.34
N GLY A 432 1.69 31.19 -1.59
CA GLY A 432 0.39 31.20 -0.92
C GLY A 432 0.51 31.11 0.60
N THR A 433 1.35 30.18 1.10
CA THR A 433 1.62 30.04 2.55
C THR A 433 2.18 31.34 3.15
N ALA A 434 3.11 32.00 2.44
CA ALA A 434 3.69 33.28 2.88
C ALA A 434 2.66 34.41 2.98
N LEU A 435 1.59 34.32 2.21
CA LEU A 435 0.47 35.29 2.22
C LEU A 435 -0.74 34.81 3.04
N GLY A 436 -0.57 33.76 3.84
CA GLY A 436 -1.63 33.23 4.71
C GLY A 436 -2.74 32.44 4.00
N GLU A 437 -2.55 32.03 2.74
CA GLU A 437 -3.50 31.16 2.05
C GLU A 437 -3.43 29.74 2.60
N LYS A 438 -4.60 29.10 2.77
CA LYS A 438 -4.66 27.67 3.12
C LYS A 438 -4.43 26.83 1.88
N LYS A 439 -3.55 25.84 1.98
CA LYS A 439 -3.22 24.92 0.88
C LYS A 439 -4.47 24.19 0.39
N ALA A 440 -4.68 24.18 -0.94
CA ALA A 440 -5.70 23.40 -1.62
C ALA A 440 -5.11 22.10 -2.15
N ALA A 441 -5.81 20.98 -1.95
CA ALA A 441 -5.45 19.69 -2.53
C ALA A 441 -5.87 19.57 -4.01
N GLY A 442 -6.96 20.23 -4.40
CA GLY A 442 -7.49 20.20 -5.75
C GLY A 442 -8.61 21.22 -5.96
N PHE A 443 -9.13 21.28 -7.19
CA PHE A 443 -10.20 22.22 -7.56
C PHE A 443 -11.53 22.02 -6.82
N GLY A 444 -11.80 20.83 -6.34
CA GLY A 444 -13.03 20.53 -5.57
C GLY A 444 -12.91 20.79 -4.07
N ALA A 445 -11.77 21.22 -3.58
CA ALA A 445 -11.61 21.65 -2.20
C ALA A 445 -12.15 23.08 -2.03
N ALA A 446 -12.71 23.40 -0.86
CA ALA A 446 -13.14 24.75 -0.52
C ALA A 446 -11.92 25.69 -0.33
N ALA A 447 -11.06 25.74 -1.33
CA ALA A 447 -9.84 26.52 -1.30
C ALA A 447 -10.08 27.87 -1.95
N THR A 448 -9.75 28.88 -1.21
CA THR A 448 -9.74 30.27 -1.66
C THR A 448 -8.29 30.72 -1.67
N GLY A 449 -7.93 31.54 -2.65
CA GLY A 449 -6.61 32.16 -2.73
C GLY A 449 -6.06 32.14 -4.14
N PHE A 450 -5.35 33.20 -4.46
CA PHE A 450 -4.77 33.41 -5.79
C PHE A 450 -3.67 32.39 -6.08
N TRP A 451 -2.74 32.20 -5.15
CA TRP A 451 -1.60 31.33 -5.33
C TRP A 451 -1.96 29.84 -5.33
N ASN A 452 -3.00 29.47 -4.59
CA ASN A 452 -3.56 28.11 -4.68
C ASN A 452 -4.11 27.83 -6.09
N GLY A 453 -4.84 28.78 -6.67
CA GLY A 453 -5.29 28.69 -8.07
C GLY A 453 -4.12 28.55 -9.02
N VAL A 454 -3.08 29.39 -8.87
CA VAL A 454 -1.85 29.33 -9.68
C VAL A 454 -1.20 27.94 -9.59
N ALA A 455 -1.07 27.39 -8.38
CA ALA A 455 -0.51 26.06 -8.16
C ALA A 455 -1.29 24.97 -8.89
N LEU A 456 -2.63 24.98 -8.79
CA LEU A 456 -3.49 23.97 -9.42
C LEU A 456 -3.49 24.06 -10.95
N TYR A 457 -3.52 25.27 -11.52
CA TYR A 457 -3.40 25.43 -12.98
C TYR A 457 -2.01 25.07 -13.48
N ARG A 458 -0.94 25.39 -12.71
CA ARG A 458 0.41 24.95 -13.07
C ARG A 458 0.54 23.43 -13.02
N GLN A 459 -0.02 22.79 -11.99
CA GLN A 459 -0.09 21.33 -11.88
C GLN A 459 -0.76 20.71 -13.11
N ARG A 460 -1.92 21.23 -13.53
CA ARG A 460 -2.62 20.77 -14.74
C ARG A 460 -1.75 20.93 -15.99
N ALA A 461 -1.15 22.08 -16.18
CA ALA A 461 -0.27 22.34 -17.34
C ALA A 461 0.93 21.39 -17.42
N ILE A 462 1.50 21.01 -16.27
CA ILE A 462 2.59 20.02 -16.19
C ILE A 462 2.09 18.64 -16.59
N ILE A 463 0.95 18.21 -16.08
CA ILE A 463 0.34 16.91 -16.40
C ILE A 463 0.02 16.80 -17.90
N GLU A 464 -0.58 17.85 -18.47
CA GLU A 464 -0.91 17.92 -19.90
C GLU A 464 0.36 17.88 -20.77
N LYS A 465 1.38 18.67 -20.42
CA LYS A 465 2.68 18.69 -21.13
C LYS A 465 3.39 17.34 -21.05
N ALA A 466 3.36 16.70 -19.90
CA ALA A 466 3.95 15.38 -19.70
C ALA A 466 3.14 14.25 -20.37
N LYS A 467 1.93 14.53 -20.88
CA LYS A 467 0.99 13.53 -21.41
C LYS A 467 0.80 12.36 -20.42
N ALA A 468 0.70 12.69 -19.14
CA ALA A 468 0.60 11.69 -18.08
C ALA A 468 -0.61 10.78 -18.29
N VAL A 469 -0.38 9.47 -18.18
CA VAL A 469 -1.41 8.45 -18.39
C VAL A 469 -2.00 8.03 -17.05
N THR A 470 -3.33 7.99 -16.99
CA THR A 470 -4.03 7.37 -15.87
C THR A 470 -4.03 5.85 -16.04
N LEU A 471 -3.40 5.14 -15.12
CA LEU A 471 -3.40 3.68 -15.15
C LEU A 471 -4.80 3.14 -14.88
N ALA A 472 -5.21 2.15 -15.70
CA ALA A 472 -6.47 1.44 -15.48
C ALA A 472 -6.44 0.71 -14.13
N ALA A 473 -7.54 0.81 -13.39
CA ALA A 473 -7.74 0.05 -12.15
C ALA A 473 -7.68 -1.46 -12.44
N VAL A 474 -7.19 -2.22 -11.46
CA VAL A 474 -7.19 -3.69 -11.51
C VAL A 474 -8.04 -4.27 -10.39
N GLY A 475 -8.77 -5.37 -10.68
CA GLY A 475 -9.77 -5.90 -9.74
C GLY A 475 -10.96 -4.95 -9.66
N THR A 476 -11.76 -4.91 -10.70
CA THR A 476 -12.76 -3.86 -10.96
C THR A 476 -13.97 -3.90 -10.06
N ASP A 477 -14.01 -4.66 -8.96
CA ASP A 477 -15.30 -5.00 -8.44
C ASP A 477 -15.69 -4.41 -7.09
N ILE A 478 -16.80 -3.68 -7.13
CA ILE A 478 -17.65 -3.37 -5.98
C ILE A 478 -18.47 -4.61 -5.54
N GLY A 479 -18.69 -5.57 -6.42
CA GLY A 479 -19.34 -6.84 -6.15
C GLY A 479 -18.33 -7.98 -6.13
N GLU A 480 -17.59 -8.11 -5.07
CA GLU A 480 -16.52 -9.11 -4.86
C GLU A 480 -16.91 -10.57 -5.16
N ALA A 481 -18.22 -10.84 -5.31
CA ALA A 481 -18.73 -12.09 -5.84
C ALA A 481 -18.24 -12.40 -7.27
N ASN A 482 -17.79 -11.40 -8.02
CA ASN A 482 -17.29 -11.57 -9.38
C ASN A 482 -15.78 -11.83 -9.43
N GLU A 483 -15.01 -11.48 -8.41
CA GLU A 483 -13.57 -11.79 -8.36
C GLU A 483 -13.31 -13.31 -8.43
N SER A 484 -14.20 -14.11 -7.87
CA SER A 484 -14.14 -15.57 -7.98
C SER A 484 -14.45 -16.12 -9.39
N LYS A 485 -15.01 -15.29 -10.28
CA LYS A 485 -15.34 -15.65 -11.66
C LYS A 485 -14.24 -15.27 -12.66
N GLU A 486 -13.31 -14.40 -12.28
CA GLU A 486 -12.15 -14.13 -13.11
C GLU A 486 -11.29 -15.39 -13.21
N LYS A 487 -11.08 -15.86 -14.44
CA LYS A 487 -10.20 -16.99 -14.68
C LYS A 487 -8.77 -16.62 -14.29
N GLU A 488 -8.17 -17.43 -13.47
CA GLU A 488 -6.74 -17.31 -13.18
C GLU A 488 -5.96 -17.50 -14.49
N VAL A 489 -5.12 -16.53 -14.83
CA VAL A 489 -4.25 -16.64 -16.01
C VAL A 489 -3.13 -17.61 -15.67
N VAL A 490 -3.10 -18.73 -16.39
CA VAL A 490 -2.01 -19.69 -16.26
C VAL A 490 -0.75 -19.08 -16.86
N LYS A 491 0.24 -18.83 -16.02
CA LYS A 491 1.57 -18.36 -16.46
C LYS A 491 2.36 -19.57 -16.93
N SER A 492 2.77 -19.58 -18.19
CA SER A 492 3.67 -20.62 -18.69
C SER A 492 5.08 -20.39 -18.12
N VAL A 493 5.63 -21.42 -17.52
CA VAL A 493 7.02 -21.43 -17.03
C VAL A 493 7.73 -22.60 -17.70
N THR A 494 8.89 -22.34 -18.31
CA THR A 494 9.70 -23.42 -18.88
C THR A 494 10.34 -24.22 -17.75
N VAL A 495 10.00 -25.49 -17.65
CA VAL A 495 10.62 -26.45 -16.73
C VAL A 495 11.66 -27.25 -17.50
N SER A 496 12.92 -27.14 -17.09
CA SER A 496 14.02 -27.89 -17.74
C SER A 496 14.04 -29.36 -17.31
N GLU A 497 14.69 -30.22 -18.10
CA GLU A 497 14.89 -31.61 -17.71
C GLU A 497 15.76 -31.73 -16.42
N ALA A 498 16.61 -30.76 -16.16
CA ALA A 498 17.34 -30.68 -14.90
C ALA A 498 16.44 -30.45 -13.69
N ASP A 499 15.40 -29.63 -13.86
CA ASP A 499 14.39 -29.36 -12.80
C ASP A 499 13.52 -30.59 -12.49
N LYS A 500 13.34 -31.48 -13.46
CA LYS A 500 12.55 -32.73 -13.35
C LYS A 500 13.36 -33.92 -12.88
N LYS A 501 14.69 -33.78 -12.73
CA LYS A 501 15.57 -34.90 -12.44
C LYS A 501 15.27 -35.53 -11.09
N ILE A 502 14.76 -36.75 -11.10
CA ILE A 502 14.58 -37.58 -9.91
C ILE A 502 15.95 -38.13 -9.52
N VAL A 503 16.32 -38.02 -8.25
CA VAL A 503 17.64 -38.42 -7.73
C VAL A 503 17.45 -39.55 -6.73
N ALA A 504 18.17 -40.68 -7.00
CA ALA A 504 18.31 -41.75 -6.03
C ALA A 504 19.72 -41.69 -5.41
N GLY A 505 19.77 -41.54 -4.08
CA GLY A 505 21.02 -41.57 -3.31
C GLY A 505 21.60 -42.98 -3.12
N PRO A 506 22.87 -43.11 -2.69
CA PRO A 506 23.51 -44.41 -2.46
C PRO A 506 22.87 -45.19 -1.29
N ASP A 507 22.15 -44.52 -0.41
CA ASP A 507 21.38 -45.09 0.71
C ASP A 507 19.95 -45.55 0.30
N GLY A 508 19.63 -45.44 -1.00
CA GLY A 508 18.31 -45.76 -1.54
C GLY A 508 17.23 -44.68 -1.32
N VAL A 509 17.62 -43.53 -0.75
CA VAL A 509 16.70 -42.38 -0.62
C VAL A 509 16.43 -41.79 -1.98
N ILE A 510 15.14 -41.62 -2.33
CA ILE A 510 14.70 -41.05 -3.61
C ILE A 510 14.12 -39.67 -3.37
N THR A 511 14.62 -38.63 -4.06
CA THR A 511 14.05 -37.28 -4.06
C THR A 511 13.39 -37.00 -5.40
N ILE A 512 12.12 -36.66 -5.36
CA ILE A 512 11.29 -36.35 -6.53
C ILE A 512 10.96 -34.86 -6.49
N PRO A 513 11.47 -34.02 -7.41
CA PRO A 513 11.05 -32.61 -7.52
C PRO A 513 9.54 -32.51 -7.80
N ALA A 514 8.87 -31.53 -7.20
CA ALA A 514 7.42 -31.37 -7.38
C ALA A 514 6.99 -31.19 -8.86
N VAL A 515 7.87 -30.64 -9.70
CA VAL A 515 7.60 -30.43 -11.13
C VAL A 515 7.97 -31.64 -12.02
N ALA A 516 8.47 -32.73 -11.43
CA ALA A 516 8.77 -33.97 -12.15
C ALA A 516 7.51 -34.81 -12.47
N CYS A 517 6.35 -34.15 -12.54
CA CYS A 517 5.09 -34.83 -12.85
C CYS A 517 5.15 -35.53 -14.20
N SER A 518 4.75 -36.81 -14.20
CA SER A 518 4.46 -37.54 -15.43
C SER A 518 3.08 -37.14 -16.01
N LYS A 519 2.19 -36.57 -15.14
CA LYS A 519 0.86 -36.08 -15.48
C LYS A 519 0.34 -35.13 -14.40
N PRO A 520 -0.02 -33.86 -14.71
CA PRO A 520 0.23 -33.19 -16.00
C PRO A 520 1.74 -32.90 -16.19
N THR A 521 2.18 -32.77 -17.44
CA THR A 521 3.59 -32.44 -17.76
C THR A 521 3.87 -30.94 -17.75
N ASP A 522 2.81 -30.13 -17.77
CA ASP A 522 2.84 -28.67 -17.78
C ASP A 522 1.84 -28.10 -16.77
N SER A 523 1.97 -26.80 -16.49
CA SER A 523 1.03 -26.10 -15.62
C SER A 523 -0.40 -26.17 -16.13
N THR A 524 -1.33 -26.43 -15.23
CA THR A 524 -2.77 -26.31 -15.44
C THR A 524 -3.33 -25.16 -14.59
N PRO A 525 -4.60 -24.77 -14.72
CA PRO A 525 -5.20 -23.79 -13.82
C PRO A 525 -5.13 -24.15 -12.33
N LYS A 526 -4.93 -25.44 -12.01
CA LYS A 526 -4.95 -25.95 -10.63
C LYS A 526 -3.60 -26.41 -10.11
N ILE A 527 -2.74 -26.89 -11.00
CA ILE A 527 -1.41 -27.39 -10.69
C ILE A 527 -0.42 -26.48 -11.40
N ARG A 528 0.19 -25.55 -10.67
CA ARG A 528 1.03 -24.52 -11.25
C ARG A 528 2.50 -24.78 -10.92
N PHE A 529 3.33 -24.81 -11.94
CA PHE A 529 4.78 -24.86 -11.79
C PHE A 529 5.34 -23.45 -11.72
N MET A 530 6.24 -23.20 -10.79
CA MET A 530 6.76 -21.87 -10.48
C MET A 530 8.25 -21.94 -10.16
N LYS A 531 8.97 -20.86 -10.45
CA LYS A 531 10.34 -20.70 -9.96
C LYS A 531 10.33 -20.54 -8.44
N SER A 532 11.15 -21.33 -7.75
CA SER A 532 11.27 -21.29 -6.29
C SER A 532 12.37 -20.34 -5.84
N TYR A 533 12.12 -19.59 -4.78
CA TYR A 533 13.17 -18.81 -4.10
C TYR A 533 14.21 -19.66 -3.37
N LEU A 534 13.92 -20.95 -3.16
CA LEU A 534 14.93 -21.93 -2.69
C LEU A 534 15.82 -22.48 -3.82
N GLY A 535 15.70 -21.95 -5.03
CA GLY A 535 16.34 -22.47 -6.23
C GLY A 535 15.51 -23.57 -6.90
N GLY A 536 15.71 -23.76 -8.21
CA GLY A 536 14.92 -24.67 -9.04
C GLY A 536 13.43 -24.32 -9.07
N MET A 537 12.59 -25.33 -9.17
CA MET A 537 11.15 -25.17 -9.32
C MET A 537 10.38 -25.65 -8.08
N GLN A 538 9.12 -25.23 -7.98
CA GLN A 538 8.09 -25.70 -7.03
C GLN A 538 6.74 -25.81 -7.72
N MET A 539 5.82 -26.52 -7.11
CA MET A 539 4.43 -26.62 -7.55
C MET A 539 3.52 -25.88 -6.56
N HIS A 540 2.52 -25.17 -7.07
CA HIS A 540 1.40 -24.69 -6.27
C HIS A 540 0.13 -25.43 -6.67
N TYR A 541 -0.49 -26.09 -5.70
CA TYR A 541 -1.77 -26.76 -5.86
C TYR A 541 -2.88 -25.82 -5.43
N SER A 542 -3.55 -25.20 -6.41
CA SER A 542 -4.54 -24.14 -6.20
C SER A 542 -5.76 -24.62 -5.41
N ARG A 543 -6.39 -23.69 -4.69
CA ARG A 543 -7.66 -23.89 -3.99
C ARG A 543 -8.88 -23.88 -4.92
N MET A 544 -8.74 -23.37 -6.13
CA MET A 544 -9.86 -23.09 -7.02
C MET A 544 -10.42 -24.37 -7.66
N GLY A 545 -11.76 -24.53 -7.62
CA GLY A 545 -12.46 -25.63 -8.28
C GLY A 545 -12.23 -27.02 -7.67
N ASN A 546 -12.57 -28.07 -8.42
CA ASN A 546 -12.37 -29.47 -7.97
C ASN A 546 -10.90 -29.86 -7.98
N ALA A 547 -10.53 -30.82 -7.12
CA ALA A 547 -9.16 -31.34 -7.09
C ALA A 547 -8.79 -31.98 -8.45
N GLU A 548 -7.60 -31.67 -8.94
CA GLU A 548 -7.02 -32.30 -10.13
C GLU A 548 -5.90 -33.25 -9.66
N PRO A 549 -5.90 -34.53 -10.07
CA PRO A 549 -4.84 -35.46 -9.70
C PRO A 549 -3.54 -35.13 -10.44
N PHE A 550 -2.41 -35.42 -9.80
CA PHE A 550 -1.10 -35.38 -10.44
C PHE A 550 -0.30 -36.65 -10.11
N GLU A 551 0.58 -37.06 -11.02
CA GLU A 551 1.25 -38.35 -11.00
C GLU A 551 2.76 -38.22 -11.20
N TYR A 552 3.52 -39.10 -10.55
CA TYR A 552 4.94 -39.30 -10.75
C TYR A 552 5.20 -40.75 -11.17
N THR A 553 5.95 -40.93 -12.23
CA THR A 553 6.44 -42.25 -12.68
C THR A 553 7.95 -42.30 -12.51
N PHE A 554 8.45 -43.28 -11.77
CA PHE A 554 9.88 -43.42 -11.47
C PHE A 554 10.25 -44.88 -11.20
N ASP A 555 11.57 -45.17 -11.28
CA ASP A 555 12.10 -46.50 -11.05
C ASP A 555 12.71 -46.62 -9.65
N VAL A 556 12.48 -47.78 -9.03
CA VAL A 556 12.99 -48.14 -7.71
C VAL A 556 13.91 -49.39 -7.83
N SER A 557 15.08 -49.31 -7.22
CA SER A 557 16.08 -50.37 -7.32
C SER A 557 15.72 -51.65 -6.53
N ALA A 558 14.99 -51.49 -5.43
CA ALA A 558 14.60 -52.61 -4.55
C ALA A 558 13.11 -52.46 -4.15
N ALA A 559 12.37 -53.56 -4.22
CA ALA A 559 11.01 -53.60 -3.69
C ALA A 559 11.04 -53.50 -2.15
N GLY A 560 10.03 -52.87 -1.57
CA GLY A 560 9.93 -52.74 -0.12
C GLY A 560 8.99 -51.64 0.35
N LYS A 561 9.04 -51.38 1.65
CA LYS A 561 8.34 -50.27 2.28
C LYS A 561 9.24 -49.04 2.28
N TYR A 562 8.66 -47.91 1.92
CA TYR A 562 9.31 -46.62 1.90
C TYR A 562 8.53 -45.64 2.77
N SER A 563 9.24 -44.81 3.52
CA SER A 563 8.71 -43.69 4.26
C SER A 563 8.64 -42.47 3.33
N LEU A 564 7.43 -42.05 2.98
CA LEU A 564 7.18 -40.89 2.12
C LEU A 564 6.93 -39.65 2.98
N SER A 565 7.70 -38.59 2.74
CA SER A 565 7.45 -37.25 3.26
C SER A 565 7.40 -36.22 2.13
N VAL A 566 6.62 -35.15 2.32
CA VAL A 566 6.43 -34.08 1.34
C VAL A 566 6.88 -32.76 1.94
N ARG A 567 7.70 -31.99 1.24
CA ARG A 567 8.07 -30.63 1.66
C ARG A 567 7.01 -29.66 1.17
N VAL A 568 6.29 -29.05 2.09
CA VAL A 568 5.12 -28.21 1.82
C VAL A 568 5.23 -26.84 2.47
N ALA A 569 4.54 -25.85 1.89
CA ALA A 569 4.21 -24.57 2.54
C ALA A 569 2.69 -24.37 2.50
N THR A 570 2.08 -24.20 3.67
CA THR A 570 0.62 -24.09 3.84
C THR A 570 0.26 -22.81 4.58
N VAL A 571 -0.84 -22.18 4.22
CA VAL A 571 -1.35 -20.94 4.84
C VAL A 571 -2.65 -21.16 5.63
N SER A 572 -3.07 -22.42 5.78
CA SER A 572 -4.25 -22.84 6.55
C SER A 572 -4.02 -24.17 7.21
N PRO A 573 -4.65 -24.45 8.38
CA PRO A 573 -4.65 -25.76 8.99
C PRO A 573 -5.44 -26.80 8.16
N ASP A 574 -5.36 -28.03 8.58
CA ASP A 574 -6.16 -29.17 8.09
C ASP A 574 -6.00 -29.48 6.58
N GLN A 575 -4.84 -29.11 5.99
CA GLN A 575 -4.51 -29.48 4.62
C GLN A 575 -4.11 -30.98 4.56
N ARG A 576 -4.61 -31.66 3.54
CA ARG A 576 -4.35 -33.08 3.35
C ARG A 576 -4.05 -33.39 1.90
N LEU A 577 -3.15 -34.34 1.66
CA LEU A 577 -2.90 -34.96 0.37
C LEU A 577 -3.27 -36.43 0.47
N LEU A 578 -3.88 -36.97 -0.56
CA LEU A 578 -4.16 -38.39 -0.70
C LEU A 578 -3.20 -38.96 -1.73
N VAL A 579 -2.48 -40.04 -1.42
CA VAL A 579 -1.57 -40.71 -2.34
C VAL A 579 -2.00 -42.15 -2.61
N PHE A 580 -2.06 -42.52 -3.86
CA PHE A 580 -2.26 -43.88 -4.34
C PHE A 580 -0.92 -44.39 -4.90
N ALA A 581 -0.43 -45.51 -4.38
CA ALA A 581 0.79 -46.17 -4.88
C ALA A 581 0.40 -47.26 -5.87
N ASN A 582 0.88 -47.16 -7.10
CA ASN A 582 0.60 -48.11 -8.19
C ASN A 582 -0.92 -48.32 -8.39
N GLU A 583 -1.41 -49.54 -8.32
CA GLU A 583 -2.82 -49.92 -8.50
C GLU A 583 -3.63 -49.96 -7.21
N ALA A 584 -3.12 -49.35 -6.14
CA ALA A 584 -3.83 -49.33 -4.86
C ALA A 584 -5.22 -48.69 -5.01
N LYS A 585 -6.25 -49.32 -4.48
CA LYS A 585 -7.64 -48.83 -4.52
C LYS A 585 -7.92 -47.80 -3.45
N GLU A 586 -7.29 -47.91 -2.30
CA GLU A 586 -7.45 -47.01 -1.17
C GLU A 586 -6.24 -46.05 -1.09
N PRO A 587 -6.51 -44.77 -0.87
CA PRO A 587 -5.43 -43.80 -0.70
C PRO A 587 -4.81 -43.87 0.70
N ILE A 588 -3.55 -43.49 0.78
CA ILE A 588 -2.88 -43.17 2.03
C ILE A 588 -3.05 -41.66 2.26
N ASP A 589 -3.48 -41.29 3.44
CA ASP A 589 -3.78 -39.91 3.81
C ASP A 589 -2.56 -39.26 4.45
N ILE A 590 -2.07 -38.18 3.85
CA ILE A 590 -0.92 -37.38 4.31
C ILE A 590 -1.44 -36.08 4.91
N ALA A 591 -1.30 -35.93 6.23
CA ALA A 591 -1.58 -34.67 6.91
C ALA A 591 -0.46 -33.65 6.61
N ALA A 592 -0.81 -32.53 6.00
CA ALA A 592 0.14 -31.43 5.80
C ALA A 592 0.18 -30.54 7.04
N PRO A 593 1.37 -30.24 7.59
CA PRO A 593 1.47 -29.34 8.74
C PRO A 593 0.98 -27.93 8.39
N TYR A 594 0.44 -27.22 9.35
CA TYR A 594 0.17 -25.79 9.20
C TYR A 594 1.47 -25.00 9.41
N THR A 595 2.10 -24.58 8.32
CA THR A 595 3.44 -23.97 8.33
C THR A 595 3.43 -22.44 8.36
N ILE A 596 2.27 -21.81 8.33
CA ILE A 596 2.10 -20.36 8.17
C ILE A 596 2.88 -19.80 6.94
N GLY A 597 2.95 -20.59 5.85
CA GLY A 597 3.67 -20.22 4.64
C GLY A 597 5.18 -20.43 4.68
N LYS A 598 5.71 -21.07 5.70
CA LYS A 598 7.12 -21.54 5.72
C LYS A 598 7.22 -22.93 5.15
N TRP A 599 8.42 -23.31 4.74
CA TRP A 599 8.67 -24.67 4.30
C TRP A 599 8.86 -25.63 5.48
N ASP A 600 8.11 -26.72 5.47
CA ASP A 600 8.25 -27.82 6.43
C ASP A 600 7.93 -29.16 5.77
N LYS A 601 8.23 -30.26 6.43
CA LYS A 601 7.95 -31.62 5.95
C LYS A 601 6.69 -32.18 6.62
N THR A 602 5.89 -32.91 5.84
CA THR A 602 4.80 -33.71 6.41
C THR A 602 5.35 -34.79 7.32
N PRO A 603 4.58 -35.24 8.33
CA PRO A 603 4.83 -36.52 8.97
C PRO A 603 4.96 -37.60 7.90
N PRO A 604 5.92 -38.53 8.04
CA PRO A 604 6.13 -39.58 7.06
C PRO A 604 4.96 -40.59 7.07
N VAL A 605 4.61 -41.07 5.88
CA VAL A 605 3.66 -42.17 5.72
C VAL A 605 4.32 -43.33 5.00
N GLU A 606 3.92 -44.57 5.28
CA GLU A 606 4.47 -45.76 4.66
C GLU A 606 3.80 -46.04 3.32
N VAL A 607 4.60 -46.24 2.26
CA VAL A 607 4.15 -46.65 0.92
C VAL A 607 4.90 -47.93 0.49
N ALA A 608 4.18 -48.86 -0.11
CA ALA A 608 4.79 -50.07 -0.66
C ALA A 608 5.14 -49.85 -2.15
N LEU A 609 6.41 -50.07 -2.49
CA LEU A 609 6.92 -49.92 -3.85
C LEU A 609 7.46 -51.25 -4.37
N VAL A 610 7.36 -51.47 -5.70
CA VAL A 610 7.90 -52.64 -6.37
C VAL A 610 9.27 -52.32 -7.00
N LYS A 611 10.10 -53.33 -7.24
CA LYS A 611 11.32 -53.12 -8.01
C LYS A 611 11.00 -52.75 -9.45
N GLY A 612 11.68 -51.72 -9.99
CA GLY A 612 11.40 -51.16 -11.29
C GLY A 612 10.40 -50.03 -11.25
N LYS A 613 9.52 -49.93 -12.24
CA LYS A 613 8.62 -48.82 -12.47
C LYS A 613 7.52 -48.77 -11.41
N ASN A 614 7.34 -47.58 -10.81
CA ASN A 614 6.27 -47.26 -9.88
C ASN A 614 5.54 -45.98 -10.31
N VAL A 615 4.30 -45.83 -9.88
CA VAL A 615 3.46 -44.63 -10.05
C VAL A 615 2.93 -44.19 -8.70
N LEU A 616 3.17 -42.95 -8.33
CA LEU A 616 2.49 -42.30 -7.21
C LEU A 616 1.51 -41.25 -7.76
N ARG A 617 0.22 -41.43 -7.48
CA ARG A 617 -0.83 -40.50 -7.87
C ARG A 617 -1.36 -39.77 -6.66
N PHE A 618 -1.29 -38.43 -6.68
CA PHE A 618 -1.73 -37.54 -5.63
C PHE A 618 -3.03 -36.85 -5.99
N THR A 619 -3.87 -36.60 -4.99
CA THR A 619 -5.12 -35.79 -5.11
C THR A 619 -5.49 -35.22 -3.75
N ARG A 620 -6.63 -34.56 -3.66
CA ARG A 620 -7.26 -34.04 -2.43
C ARG A 620 -8.77 -34.23 -2.50
N ASN A 621 -9.42 -34.43 -1.34
CA ASN A 621 -10.88 -34.54 -1.29
C ASN A 621 -11.55 -33.17 -1.54
N GLU A 622 -11.12 -32.16 -0.82
CA GLU A 622 -11.65 -30.80 -0.93
C GLU A 622 -10.52 -29.77 -0.97
N PRO A 623 -10.28 -29.12 -2.10
CA PRO A 623 -9.25 -28.07 -2.19
C PRO A 623 -9.78 -26.74 -1.66
N VAL A 624 -10.01 -26.63 -0.33
CA VAL A 624 -10.51 -25.40 0.30
C VAL A 624 -9.45 -24.30 0.29
N LYS A 625 -8.18 -24.69 0.38
CA LYS A 625 -7.01 -23.80 0.39
C LYS A 625 -5.92 -24.34 -0.51
N GLY A 626 -5.10 -23.44 -1.06
CA GLY A 626 -3.90 -23.82 -1.79
C GLY A 626 -2.80 -24.33 -0.87
N LEU A 627 -1.85 -25.06 -1.43
CA LEU A 627 -0.58 -25.40 -0.79
C LEU A 627 0.55 -25.43 -1.82
N ALA A 628 1.76 -25.11 -1.42
CA ALA A 628 2.93 -25.25 -2.25
C ALA A 628 3.70 -26.53 -1.89
N ILE A 629 4.24 -27.19 -2.91
CA ILE A 629 5.03 -28.42 -2.79
C ILE A 629 6.39 -28.19 -3.43
N LYS A 630 7.47 -28.50 -2.71
CA LYS A 630 8.84 -28.38 -3.23
C LYS A 630 9.36 -29.70 -3.79
N ASP A 631 9.26 -30.75 -3.00
CA ASP A 631 9.73 -32.10 -3.33
C ASP A 631 9.06 -33.16 -2.46
N PHE A 632 9.24 -34.40 -2.89
CA PHE A 632 8.86 -35.61 -2.17
C PHE A 632 10.15 -36.38 -1.85
N THR A 633 10.23 -36.95 -0.66
CA THR A 633 11.35 -37.79 -0.23
C THR A 633 10.82 -39.18 0.15
N LEU A 634 11.38 -40.21 -0.47
CA LEU A 634 11.10 -41.61 -0.18
C LEU A 634 12.35 -42.22 0.45
N THR A 635 12.23 -42.67 1.70
CA THR A 635 13.33 -43.30 2.44
C THR A 635 13.01 -44.78 2.66
N PRO A 636 13.88 -45.74 2.29
CA PRO A 636 13.67 -47.16 2.55
C PRO A 636 13.44 -47.40 4.06
N VAL A 637 12.40 -48.16 4.39
CA VAL A 637 12.16 -48.63 5.77
C VAL A 637 12.97 -49.90 5.95
N LYS A 638 13.90 -49.87 6.89
CA LYS A 638 14.76 -51.02 7.23
C LYS A 638 13.98 -52.09 7.96
#